data_2ed83c59a2afb432c8ab8c6c3ae67df7
#
_entry.id   2ed83c59a2afb432c8ab8c6c3ae67df7
#
_cell.length_a   1.000
_cell.length_b   1.000
_cell.length_c   1.000
_cell.angle_alpha   90.00
_cell.angle_beta   90.00
_cell.angle_gamma   90.00
#
_symmetry.space_group_name_H-M   'P 1'
#
loop_
_entity.id
_entity.type
_entity.pdbx_description
1 polymer ?
#
loop_
_entity_poly.entity_id
_entity_poly.type
_entity_poly.pdbx_seq_one_letter_code
_entity_poly.pdbx_strand_id
1 'polypeptide(L)'
;MKFNRYIIIVLVFWLCITNAVGQEMTVDYRYAPDWHLSTPALPDDSYKTLVGPQGQLLYDYGGQKFYAYALGKGFKTVIHMMADENQRFESQKLHSARIPITVTRSSVYGMEIMQEVYSSAKLLQTGNTLIHPFTDNREDILLTSVKNNTSAKRTIAPLIVVDSEYGVEVEGQKVTIRGKEHFCFSLPVVRVRKNLADFKTVVELTPVTLNAGEEYQIVGIYDNGLKSDLVTAILADPQKVLSQLPNICEKVITFWKKDSDIPYGRIEVPDREIQNLVDASIRGIWQAREIVDGNISFQVGPTCYRGLWIVDGAFLAETAALLGRGEEARKGIEYTLSFQNEDGGFAKLNKTFWKENGIVLWTCVRHAMLTQDKEWLRSVWPILCKTVDYIKVLRQRSYKNETSLDDGLIPPGYIDGGLNGGMNQPEYSNTVWNLAGLKSMIGAAWWLGFKTDAKKWQSEYDNFFSTFQKAAHRDMDMDDFGNRYLNNMMDPKQRSLPQRALWAFCQSIYPGQIFETNDSIAVGTMNMLHTTLQEGMVMGTGWIIEGIWNYFSSFYGHACLWMGEPERASASLYAFANHASPLYLWREEHNPRDLQRDFVGDMPHNWGSAEFIRLVVHLLQLDRGNDLHLLEGIPREWLKAGMRTALQGIATPFGLLSFTLEVSQDGKIAEMNIQPLSDKT
;
A
#
# COMPACT_ATOMS: atom_id res chain seq x y z
N MET A 1 -0.74 15.85 -46.38
CA MET A 1 0.57 16.25 -45.85
C MET A 1 0.48 16.24 -44.33
N LYS A 2 0.92 15.17 -43.67
CA LYS A 2 0.96 15.10 -42.21
C LYS A 2 2.29 15.70 -41.74
N PHE A 3 2.23 16.83 -41.05
CA PHE A 3 3.40 17.39 -40.39
C PHE A 3 3.61 16.69 -39.04
N ASN A 4 4.63 15.85 -38.95
CA ASN A 4 5.19 15.42 -37.67
C ASN A 4 5.92 16.63 -37.07
N ARG A 5 5.35 17.27 -36.06
CA ARG A 5 6.06 18.27 -35.27
C ARG A 5 6.68 17.57 -34.06
N TYR A 6 7.96 17.30 -34.11
CA TYR A 6 8.77 17.04 -32.92
C TYR A 6 9.05 18.40 -32.27
N ILE A 7 8.57 18.61 -31.08
CA ILE A 7 8.97 19.77 -30.28
C ILE A 7 10.17 19.30 -29.45
N ILE A 8 11.38 19.73 -29.82
CA ILE A 8 12.58 19.60 -29.00
C ILE A 8 12.62 20.82 -28.09
N ILE A 9 12.34 20.62 -26.80
CA ILE A 9 12.51 21.68 -25.79
C ILE A 9 13.88 21.46 -25.15
N VAL A 10 14.84 22.34 -25.46
CA VAL A 10 16.13 22.40 -24.79
C VAL A 10 15.93 23.29 -23.55
N LEU A 11 15.83 22.67 -22.38
CA LEU A 11 15.81 23.36 -21.10
C LEU A 11 17.25 23.61 -20.65
N VAL A 12 17.72 24.85 -20.74
CA VAL A 12 19.01 25.27 -20.17
C VAL A 12 18.76 25.65 -18.71
N PHE A 13 19.14 24.77 -17.79
CA PHE A 13 19.13 25.09 -16.36
C PHE A 13 20.37 25.93 -15.99
N TRP A 14 20.15 27.14 -15.51
CA TRP A 14 21.16 27.92 -14.81
C TRP A 14 21.27 27.41 -13.37
N LEU A 15 22.33 26.65 -13.08
CA LEU A 15 22.66 26.22 -11.72
C LEU A 15 23.26 27.41 -10.94
N CYS A 16 22.43 28.06 -10.12
CA CYS A 16 22.95 28.83 -9.00
C CYS A 16 23.42 27.86 -7.93
N ILE A 17 24.73 27.61 -7.89
CA ILE A 17 25.37 26.81 -6.84
C ILE A 17 25.39 27.66 -5.57
N THR A 18 24.38 27.50 -4.71
CA THR A 18 24.52 27.84 -3.29
C THR A 18 25.00 26.53 -2.61
N ASN A 19 26.19 26.57 -2.06
CA ASN A 19 26.80 25.48 -1.29
C ASN A 19 26.02 25.25 0.04
N ALA A 20 24.86 24.64 -0.04
CA ALA A 20 24.36 23.80 1.04
C ALA A 20 24.76 22.38 0.66
N VAL A 21 25.72 21.80 1.39
CA VAL A 21 26.04 20.37 1.31
C VAL A 21 24.80 19.64 1.84
N GLY A 22 23.81 19.46 0.98
CA GLY A 22 22.65 18.60 1.25
C GLY A 22 23.16 17.15 1.34
N GLN A 23 22.80 16.47 2.39
CA GLN A 23 23.04 15.04 2.53
C GLN A 23 22.42 14.35 1.30
N GLU A 24 23.23 13.52 0.59
CA GLU A 24 22.76 12.80 -0.59
C GLU A 24 21.56 11.92 -0.21
N MET A 25 20.44 12.05 -0.92
CA MET A 25 19.24 11.23 -0.70
C MET A 25 19.51 9.82 -1.24
N THR A 26 19.51 8.84 -0.35
CA THR A 26 19.75 7.42 -0.67
C THR A 26 18.72 6.54 0.04
N VAL A 27 18.40 5.41 -0.56
CA VAL A 27 17.57 4.37 0.06
C VAL A 27 18.43 3.24 0.55
N ASP A 28 18.44 3.03 1.86
CA ASP A 28 19.19 1.95 2.53
C ASP A 28 18.35 1.26 3.62
N TYR A 29 17.05 1.56 3.66
CA TYR A 29 16.09 0.98 4.62
C TYR A 29 16.47 1.20 6.08
N ARG A 30 17.19 2.29 6.40
CA ARG A 30 17.75 2.59 7.73
C ARG A 30 16.69 2.68 8.83
N TYR A 31 15.46 2.99 8.48
CA TYR A 31 14.32 3.13 9.40
C TYR A 31 13.31 2.00 9.26
N ALA A 32 13.67 0.91 8.59
CA ALA A 32 12.81 -0.25 8.46
C ALA A 32 12.34 -0.77 9.83
N PRO A 33 11.09 -1.24 9.96
CA PRO A 33 10.62 -1.85 11.20
C PRO A 33 11.41 -3.13 11.49
N ASP A 34 11.70 -3.40 12.76
CA ASP A 34 12.45 -4.59 13.18
C ASP A 34 11.71 -5.90 12.85
N TRP A 35 10.39 -5.84 12.85
CA TRP A 35 9.55 -6.98 12.51
C TRP A 35 8.75 -6.72 11.24
N HIS A 36 9.01 -7.52 10.22
CA HIS A 36 8.38 -7.39 8.89
C HIS A 36 7.83 -8.73 8.39
N LEU A 37 6.88 -8.64 7.49
CA LEU A 37 6.20 -9.77 6.86
C LEU A 37 6.33 -9.66 5.35
N SER A 38 6.26 -10.80 4.66
CA SER A 38 6.05 -10.86 3.22
C SER A 38 4.85 -11.73 2.88
N THR A 39 4.39 -11.70 1.63
CA THR A 39 3.31 -12.57 1.17
C THR A 39 3.66 -13.21 -0.17
N PRO A 40 3.57 -14.53 -0.30
CA PRO A 40 3.65 -15.24 -1.57
C PRO A 40 2.30 -15.35 -2.28
N ALA A 41 1.21 -14.75 -1.73
CA ALA A 41 -0.14 -14.86 -2.27
C ALA A 41 -0.20 -14.47 -3.75
N LEU A 42 -1.05 -15.17 -4.50
CA LEU A 42 -1.29 -14.91 -5.92
C LEU A 42 -2.29 -13.76 -6.10
N PRO A 43 -2.33 -13.09 -7.27
CA PRO A 43 -3.35 -12.10 -7.58
C PRO A 43 -4.76 -12.68 -7.47
N ASP A 44 -5.70 -11.88 -6.99
CA ASP A 44 -7.12 -12.24 -6.81
C ASP A 44 -7.40 -13.41 -5.85
N ASP A 45 -6.38 -13.95 -5.22
CA ASP A 45 -6.48 -15.05 -4.28
C ASP A 45 -7.05 -14.55 -2.94
N SER A 46 -8.16 -15.13 -2.49
CA SER A 46 -8.75 -14.84 -1.18
C SER A 46 -7.96 -15.43 -0.01
N TYR A 47 -7.03 -16.35 -0.28
CA TYR A 47 -6.21 -16.97 0.74
C TYR A 47 -4.85 -16.27 0.86
N LYS A 48 -4.69 -15.47 1.90
CA LYS A 48 -3.49 -14.64 2.11
C LYS A 48 -2.52 -15.29 3.08
N THR A 49 -1.58 -16.08 2.56
CA THR A 49 -0.44 -16.58 3.34
C THR A 49 0.55 -15.46 3.60
N LEU A 50 1.06 -15.39 4.81
CA LEU A 50 2.18 -14.52 5.15
C LEU A 50 3.39 -15.34 5.56
N VAL A 51 4.56 -14.75 5.36
CA VAL A 51 5.85 -15.31 5.77
C VAL A 51 6.45 -14.41 6.83
N GLY A 52 6.73 -14.98 7.99
CA GLY A 52 7.33 -14.30 9.13
C GLY A 52 8.83 -14.05 8.96
N PRO A 53 9.45 -13.26 9.86
CA PRO A 53 10.84 -12.81 9.74
C PRO A 53 11.88 -13.95 9.70
N GLN A 54 11.53 -15.14 10.18
CA GLN A 54 12.41 -16.31 10.18
C GLN A 54 11.93 -17.42 9.23
N GLY A 55 11.07 -17.06 8.25
CA GLY A 55 10.54 -18.02 7.27
C GLY A 55 9.32 -18.81 7.72
N GLN A 56 8.69 -18.47 8.86
CA GLN A 56 7.46 -19.11 9.31
C GLN A 56 6.31 -18.84 8.32
N LEU A 57 5.46 -19.85 8.09
CA LEU A 57 4.16 -19.66 7.46
C LEU A 57 3.14 -19.23 8.51
N LEU A 58 2.39 -18.19 8.21
CA LEU A 58 1.42 -17.56 9.09
C LEU A 58 0.04 -17.58 8.43
N TYR A 59 -0.93 -18.17 9.14
CA TYR A 59 -2.28 -18.37 8.62
C TYR A 59 -3.35 -17.91 9.60
N ASP A 60 -4.54 -17.63 9.05
CA ASP A 60 -5.77 -17.36 9.76
C ASP A 60 -5.60 -16.25 10.81
N TYR A 61 -5.40 -15.03 10.31
CA TYR A 61 -5.29 -13.88 11.18
C TYR A 61 -6.58 -13.65 11.97
N GLY A 62 -6.51 -13.71 13.29
CA GLY A 62 -7.63 -13.49 14.20
C GLY A 62 -7.29 -12.55 15.35
N GLY A 63 -6.12 -11.89 15.25
CA GLY A 63 -5.64 -10.97 16.26
C GLY A 63 -6.38 -9.63 16.29
N GLN A 64 -6.01 -8.78 17.26
CA GLN A 64 -6.59 -7.46 17.40
C GLN A 64 -6.11 -6.52 16.26
N LYS A 65 -7.01 -5.68 15.76
CA LYS A 65 -6.74 -4.73 14.67
C LYS A 65 -5.52 -3.83 14.93
N PHE A 66 -5.21 -3.53 16.16
CA PHE A 66 -4.34 -2.42 16.53
C PHE A 66 -3.11 -2.79 17.36
N TYR A 67 -2.88 -4.03 17.74
CA TYR A 67 -1.74 -4.35 18.60
C TYR A 67 -1.07 -5.67 18.26
N ALA A 68 0.23 -5.54 18.09
CA ALA A 68 1.26 -6.54 18.32
C ALA A 68 1.14 -7.84 17.54
N TYR A 69 1.71 -7.85 16.39
CA TYR A 69 2.10 -9.05 15.67
C TYR A 69 3.41 -9.67 16.21
N ALA A 70 3.74 -9.50 17.49
CA ALA A 70 4.98 -10.04 18.01
C ALA A 70 5.04 -11.54 17.76
N LEU A 71 5.94 -11.98 16.87
CA LEU A 71 6.32 -13.39 16.62
C LEU A 71 5.11 -14.35 16.52
N GLY A 72 4.24 -14.11 15.51
CA GLY A 72 3.05 -14.93 15.29
C GLY A 72 1.83 -14.54 16.13
N LYS A 73 1.92 -13.57 17.02
CA LYS A 73 0.74 -13.04 17.71
C LYS A 73 -0.24 -12.45 16.70
N GLY A 74 -1.50 -12.82 16.84
CA GLY A 74 -2.56 -12.46 15.93
C GLY A 74 -2.86 -13.50 14.85
N PHE A 75 -1.98 -14.45 14.62
CA PHE A 75 -2.22 -15.58 13.73
C PHE A 75 -2.60 -16.82 14.56
N LYS A 76 -3.68 -17.47 14.14
CA LYS A 76 -4.17 -18.69 14.83
C LYS A 76 -3.39 -19.93 14.46
N THR A 77 -2.60 -19.89 13.41
CA THR A 77 -1.71 -20.98 13.02
C THR A 77 -0.38 -20.42 12.52
N VAL A 78 0.70 -20.92 13.09
CA VAL A 78 2.08 -20.66 12.69
C VAL A 78 2.78 -22.00 12.44
N ILE A 79 3.40 -22.16 11.29
CA ILE A 79 4.18 -23.35 10.95
C ILE A 79 5.62 -22.90 10.71
N HIS A 80 6.54 -23.42 11.51
CA HIS A 80 7.96 -23.13 11.36
C HIS A 80 8.73 -24.43 11.11
N MET A 81 9.23 -24.64 9.91
CA MET A 81 10.10 -25.76 9.54
C MET A 81 11.55 -25.29 9.66
N MET A 82 12.28 -25.90 10.57
CA MET A 82 13.68 -25.60 10.87
C MET A 82 14.59 -26.76 10.53
N ALA A 83 15.79 -26.46 10.04
CA ALA A 83 16.83 -27.48 9.82
C ALA A 83 17.42 -27.99 11.13
N ASP A 84 17.42 -27.18 12.17
CA ASP A 84 17.89 -27.51 13.52
C ASP A 84 17.35 -26.49 14.53
N GLU A 85 17.12 -26.90 15.77
CA GLU A 85 16.65 -25.98 16.84
C GLU A 85 17.67 -24.86 17.16
N ASN A 86 18.94 -25.07 16.88
CA ASN A 86 20.03 -24.11 17.11
C ASN A 86 20.34 -23.26 15.91
N GLN A 87 19.53 -23.32 14.84
CA GLN A 87 19.73 -22.44 13.69
C GLN A 87 19.62 -20.97 14.07
N ARG A 88 20.47 -20.13 13.45
CA ARG A 88 20.51 -18.69 13.69
C ARG A 88 20.12 -17.97 12.41
N PHE A 89 19.14 -17.12 12.49
CA PHE A 89 18.73 -16.25 11.41
C PHE A 89 19.84 -15.26 11.04
N GLU A 90 20.04 -15.04 9.76
CA GLU A 90 21.04 -14.10 9.20
C GLU A 90 20.38 -13.00 8.38
N SER A 91 19.52 -13.35 7.42
CA SER A 91 18.87 -12.38 6.55
C SER A 91 17.62 -12.96 5.88
N GLN A 92 16.76 -12.05 5.41
CA GLN A 92 15.62 -12.39 4.58
C GLN A 92 15.50 -11.40 3.43
N LYS A 93 15.21 -11.88 2.23
CA LYS A 93 14.99 -11.07 1.04
C LYS A 93 13.97 -11.72 0.11
N LEU A 94 13.45 -10.96 -0.85
CA LEU A 94 12.71 -11.52 -1.98
C LEU A 94 13.68 -11.96 -3.08
N HIS A 95 13.24 -12.89 -3.91
CA HIS A 95 13.97 -13.24 -5.14
C HIS A 95 14.22 -11.99 -6.01
N SER A 96 13.19 -11.18 -6.20
CA SER A 96 13.28 -9.80 -6.72
C SER A 96 12.03 -9.00 -6.32
N ALA A 97 12.04 -7.71 -6.56
CA ALA A 97 10.90 -6.84 -6.29
C ALA A 97 9.60 -7.31 -6.96
N ARG A 98 9.68 -7.90 -8.16
CA ARG A 98 8.53 -8.43 -8.92
C ARG A 98 8.16 -9.87 -8.57
N ILE A 99 9.04 -10.61 -7.91
CA ILE A 99 8.86 -12.05 -7.67
C ILE A 99 8.82 -12.31 -6.17
N PRO A 100 7.63 -12.59 -5.60
CA PRO A 100 7.44 -12.72 -4.16
C PRO A 100 7.83 -14.10 -3.62
N ILE A 101 8.98 -14.63 -4.06
CA ILE A 101 9.61 -15.79 -3.44
C ILE A 101 10.45 -15.27 -2.28
N THR A 102 10.08 -15.63 -1.06
CA THR A 102 10.79 -15.20 0.14
C THR A 102 11.96 -16.14 0.40
N VAL A 103 13.16 -15.58 0.44
CA VAL A 103 14.41 -16.33 0.69
C VAL A 103 14.94 -15.94 2.06
N THR A 104 14.91 -16.88 2.99
CA THR A 104 15.43 -16.72 4.34
C THR A 104 16.77 -17.47 4.48
N ARG A 105 17.81 -16.79 4.97
CA ARG A 105 19.13 -17.37 5.22
C ARG A 105 19.35 -17.52 6.72
N SER A 106 19.86 -18.65 7.10
CA SER A 106 20.24 -19.00 8.47
C SER A 106 21.52 -19.83 8.44
N SER A 107 22.12 -20.04 9.60
CA SER A 107 23.26 -20.95 9.76
C SER A 107 23.14 -21.80 11.00
N VAL A 108 23.76 -22.98 10.98
CA VAL A 108 23.90 -23.87 12.14
C VAL A 108 25.20 -24.70 12.03
N TYR A 109 25.99 -24.76 13.08
CA TYR A 109 27.24 -25.55 13.15
C TYR A 109 28.21 -25.29 11.99
N GLY A 110 28.19 -24.09 11.41
CA GLY A 110 29.00 -23.72 10.25
C GLY A 110 28.43 -24.14 8.89
N MET A 111 27.24 -24.73 8.89
CA MET A 111 26.47 -25.02 7.67
C MET A 111 25.59 -23.83 7.29
N GLU A 112 25.41 -23.61 6.00
CA GLU A 112 24.48 -22.62 5.44
C GLU A 112 23.10 -23.25 5.27
N ILE A 113 22.04 -22.51 5.66
CA ILE A 113 20.65 -22.88 5.46
C ILE A 113 20.01 -21.80 4.59
N MET A 114 19.38 -22.21 3.50
CA MET A 114 18.56 -21.36 2.67
C MET A 114 17.15 -21.94 2.58
N GLN A 115 16.16 -21.13 2.97
CA GLN A 115 14.75 -21.51 2.86
C GLN A 115 14.05 -20.60 1.87
N GLU A 116 13.38 -21.17 0.89
CA GLU A 116 12.56 -20.51 -0.10
C GLU A 116 11.09 -20.79 0.16
N VAL A 117 10.27 -19.72 0.18
CA VAL A 117 8.82 -19.83 0.36
C VAL A 117 8.13 -19.17 -0.82
N TYR A 118 7.25 -19.92 -1.48
CA TYR A 118 6.46 -19.43 -2.60
C TYR A 118 5.14 -20.18 -2.73
N SER A 119 4.16 -19.55 -3.37
CA SER A 119 2.87 -20.18 -3.69
C SER A 119 2.85 -20.62 -5.14
N SER A 120 2.26 -21.78 -5.39
CA SER A 120 2.00 -22.32 -6.72
C SER A 120 0.52 -22.68 -6.88
N ALA A 121 0.02 -22.69 -8.10
CA ALA A 121 -1.32 -23.16 -8.45
C ALA A 121 -1.35 -23.73 -9.86
N LYS A 122 -2.28 -24.65 -10.12
CA LYS A 122 -2.44 -25.28 -11.46
C LYS A 122 -2.74 -24.26 -12.57
N LEU A 123 -3.38 -23.16 -12.24
CA LEU A 123 -3.83 -22.13 -13.19
C LEU A 123 -2.79 -21.06 -13.51
N LEU A 124 -1.53 -21.18 -13.08
CA LEU A 124 -0.45 -20.29 -13.51
C LEU A 124 -0.19 -20.28 -15.02
N GLN A 125 -0.97 -21.00 -15.80
CA GLN A 125 -0.81 -21.16 -17.25
C GLN A 125 -1.89 -20.51 -18.10
N THR A 126 -2.95 -19.98 -17.51
CA THR A 126 -4.07 -19.37 -18.25
C THR A 126 -3.98 -17.87 -18.21
N GLY A 127 -3.10 -17.28 -19.05
CA GLY A 127 -2.96 -15.83 -19.17
C GLY A 127 -4.26 -15.09 -19.51
N ASN A 128 -4.29 -13.80 -19.16
CA ASN A 128 -5.23 -12.77 -19.65
C ASN A 128 -6.72 -12.93 -19.30
N THR A 129 -7.06 -13.17 -18.05
CA THR A 129 -8.40 -12.86 -17.57
C THR A 129 -8.36 -11.83 -16.45
N LEU A 130 -9.26 -10.85 -16.48
CA LEU A 130 -9.39 -9.80 -15.48
C LEU A 130 -9.79 -10.33 -14.07
N ILE A 131 -10.14 -11.60 -13.99
CA ILE A 131 -10.65 -12.26 -12.78
C ILE A 131 -10.13 -13.70 -12.79
N HIS A 132 -9.19 -13.99 -11.87
CA HIS A 132 -8.64 -15.32 -11.68
C HIS A 132 -8.92 -15.84 -10.28
N PRO A 133 -9.88 -16.73 -10.06
CA PRO A 133 -10.01 -17.44 -8.80
C PRO A 133 -8.89 -18.52 -8.71
N PHE A 134 -7.74 -18.15 -8.17
CA PHE A 134 -6.61 -19.10 -8.00
C PHE A 134 -6.76 -20.01 -6.79
N THR A 135 -7.78 -19.85 -5.99
CA THR A 135 -7.93 -20.48 -4.68
C THR A 135 -8.05 -22.00 -4.71
N ASP A 136 -8.52 -22.57 -5.81
CA ASP A 136 -8.97 -23.98 -5.82
C ASP A 136 -7.86 -25.01 -5.93
N ASN A 137 -6.61 -24.64 -6.14
CA ASN A 137 -5.48 -25.58 -6.21
C ASN A 137 -4.16 -24.92 -5.83
N ARG A 138 -4.19 -23.98 -4.88
CA ARG A 138 -2.99 -23.31 -4.42
C ARG A 138 -2.30 -24.12 -3.33
N GLU A 139 -0.99 -24.17 -3.44
CA GLU A 139 -0.08 -24.77 -2.49
C GLU A 139 0.98 -23.77 -2.05
N ASP A 140 1.34 -23.76 -0.78
CA ASP A 140 2.49 -23.02 -0.29
C ASP A 140 3.66 -23.98 -0.09
N ILE A 141 4.75 -23.72 -0.74
CA ILE A 141 5.94 -24.58 -0.79
C ILE A 141 7.04 -23.94 0.06
N LEU A 142 7.56 -24.70 1.00
CA LEU A 142 8.78 -24.40 1.75
C LEU A 142 9.88 -25.34 1.30
N LEU A 143 10.88 -24.83 0.61
CA LEU A 143 12.07 -25.59 0.25
C LEU A 143 13.25 -25.13 1.12
N THR A 144 13.77 -26.02 1.97
CA THR A 144 14.93 -25.74 2.80
C THR A 144 16.13 -26.52 2.28
N SER A 145 17.16 -25.82 1.82
CA SER A 145 18.46 -26.37 1.41
C SER A 145 19.48 -26.15 2.52
N VAL A 146 20.15 -27.22 2.94
CA VAL A 146 21.23 -27.18 3.93
C VAL A 146 22.52 -27.63 3.28
N LYS A 147 23.56 -26.76 3.31
CA LYS A 147 24.86 -27.03 2.71
C LYS A 147 25.96 -27.05 3.78
N ASN A 148 26.70 -28.15 3.83
CA ASN A 148 27.83 -28.26 4.72
C ASN A 148 29.09 -27.64 4.12
N ASN A 149 29.33 -26.37 4.42
CA ASN A 149 30.51 -25.63 3.97
C ASN A 149 31.75 -25.86 4.87
N THR A 150 31.65 -26.75 5.90
CA THR A 150 32.77 -27.09 6.80
C THR A 150 33.60 -28.22 6.22
N SER A 151 34.83 -28.39 6.74
CA SER A 151 35.68 -29.52 6.40
C SER A 151 35.36 -30.85 7.13
N ALA A 152 34.40 -30.83 8.07
CA ALA A 152 34.02 -31.96 8.87
C ALA A 152 32.59 -32.42 8.57
N LYS A 153 32.34 -33.71 8.81
CA LYS A 153 30.99 -34.27 8.79
C LYS A 153 30.11 -33.58 9.86
N ARG A 154 28.91 -33.20 9.52
CA ARG A 154 27.95 -32.51 10.40
C ARG A 154 26.59 -33.18 10.33
N THR A 155 25.88 -33.15 11.45
CA THR A 155 24.51 -33.65 11.54
C THR A 155 23.58 -32.55 11.98
N ILE A 156 22.42 -32.47 11.34
CA ILE A 156 21.29 -31.60 11.71
C ILE A 156 20.14 -32.47 12.21
N ALA A 157 19.31 -31.91 13.08
CA ALA A 157 18.09 -32.51 13.60
C ALA A 157 16.87 -31.69 13.19
N PRO A 158 16.34 -31.88 11.96
CA PRO A 158 15.24 -31.07 11.47
C PRO A 158 13.97 -31.26 12.30
N LEU A 159 13.21 -30.18 12.43
CA LEU A 159 11.96 -30.18 13.19
C LEU A 159 10.94 -29.22 12.58
N ILE A 160 9.66 -29.51 12.86
CA ILE A 160 8.54 -28.62 12.51
C ILE A 160 7.85 -28.23 13.81
N VAL A 161 7.70 -26.93 14.00
CA VAL A 161 6.94 -26.38 15.12
C VAL A 161 5.62 -25.87 14.56
N VAL A 162 4.52 -26.40 15.03
CA VAL A 162 3.17 -25.94 14.74
C VAL A 162 2.58 -25.33 16.00
N ASP A 163 2.35 -24.04 15.97
CA ASP A 163 1.65 -23.30 16.99
C ASP A 163 0.25 -22.97 16.43
N SER A 164 -0.80 -23.56 17.01
CA SER A 164 -2.15 -23.44 16.47
C SER A 164 -3.20 -23.48 17.57
N GLU A 165 -4.13 -22.51 17.53
CA GLU A 165 -5.33 -22.50 18.38
C GLU A 165 -6.30 -23.64 18.02
N TYR A 166 -6.07 -24.30 16.90
CA TYR A 166 -6.90 -25.42 16.45
C TYR A 166 -6.29 -26.78 16.82
N GLY A 167 -7.11 -27.82 16.74
CA GLY A 167 -6.62 -29.19 16.89
C GLY A 167 -5.59 -29.51 15.81
N VAL A 168 -4.45 -30.06 16.26
CA VAL A 168 -3.34 -30.52 15.42
C VAL A 168 -3.18 -32.01 15.57
N GLU A 169 -3.24 -32.75 14.46
CA GLU A 169 -2.99 -34.19 14.39
C GLU A 169 -1.76 -34.44 13.52
N VAL A 170 -0.96 -35.44 13.91
CA VAL A 170 0.24 -35.82 13.15
C VAL A 170 0.15 -37.33 12.85
N GLU A 171 0.18 -37.64 11.56
CA GLU A 171 0.15 -39.02 11.06
C GLU A 171 1.23 -39.19 9.97
N GLY A 172 2.27 -39.97 10.27
CA GLY A 172 3.42 -40.10 9.39
C GLY A 172 4.03 -38.73 9.06
N GLN A 173 4.20 -38.45 7.78
CA GLN A 173 4.78 -37.20 7.26
C GLN A 173 3.71 -36.12 6.97
N LYS A 174 2.59 -36.16 7.69
CA LYS A 174 1.47 -35.22 7.54
C LYS A 174 1.05 -34.65 8.88
N VAL A 175 0.95 -33.34 8.94
CA VAL A 175 0.25 -32.58 9.97
C VAL A 175 -1.10 -32.16 9.43
N THR A 176 -2.18 -32.45 10.16
CA THR A 176 -3.54 -31.97 9.83
C THR A 176 -3.96 -30.96 10.88
N ILE A 177 -4.41 -29.80 10.42
CA ILE A 177 -4.85 -28.67 11.24
C ILE A 177 -6.33 -28.47 10.99
N ARG A 178 -7.12 -28.28 12.04
CA ARG A 178 -8.57 -28.05 11.93
C ARG A 178 -9.32 -29.20 11.21
N GLY A 179 -8.68 -30.38 11.15
CA GLY A 179 -9.25 -31.55 10.47
C GLY A 179 -9.32 -31.50 8.94
N LYS A 180 -8.77 -30.46 8.30
CA LYS A 180 -8.88 -30.28 6.84
C LYS A 180 -7.65 -29.69 6.15
N GLU A 181 -6.88 -28.88 6.83
CA GLU A 181 -5.69 -28.23 6.30
C GLU A 181 -4.50 -29.14 6.51
N HIS A 182 -3.63 -29.31 5.52
CA HIS A 182 -2.52 -30.26 5.57
C HIS A 182 -1.19 -29.56 5.36
N PHE A 183 -0.22 -29.91 6.20
CA PHE A 183 1.17 -29.63 5.97
C PHE A 183 1.93 -30.95 5.88
N CYS A 184 2.38 -31.29 4.68
CA CYS A 184 3.09 -32.52 4.38
C CYS A 184 4.55 -32.26 4.09
N PHE A 185 5.45 -33.17 4.46
CA PHE A 185 6.90 -32.93 4.40
C PHE A 185 7.69 -34.19 4.05
N SER A 186 8.93 -33.98 3.56
CA SER A 186 9.73 -35.03 2.92
C SER A 186 10.44 -35.98 3.87
N LEU A 187 10.63 -35.65 5.14
CA LEU A 187 11.38 -36.48 6.08
C LEU A 187 10.46 -37.25 7.01
N PRO A 188 10.81 -38.51 7.35
CA PRO A 188 10.07 -39.30 8.33
C PRO A 188 10.10 -38.69 9.73
N VAL A 189 8.99 -38.86 10.46
CA VAL A 189 8.85 -38.43 11.85
C VAL A 189 9.55 -39.43 12.79
N VAL A 190 10.35 -38.91 13.71
CA VAL A 190 10.98 -39.69 14.81
C VAL A 190 10.15 -39.55 16.08
N ARG A 191 9.66 -38.36 16.36
CA ARG A 191 8.95 -38.09 17.62
C ARG A 191 8.01 -36.92 17.48
N VAL A 192 6.88 -36.97 18.18
CA VAL A 192 5.93 -35.84 18.33
C VAL A 192 5.83 -35.47 19.80
N ARG A 193 5.99 -34.18 20.10
CA ARG A 193 5.77 -33.62 21.43
C ARG A 193 4.65 -32.57 21.33
N LYS A 194 3.64 -32.69 22.20
CA LYS A 194 2.55 -31.73 22.29
C LYS A 194 2.57 -31.04 23.65
N ASN A 195 2.55 -29.69 23.62
CA ASN A 195 2.28 -28.87 24.79
C ASN A 195 0.92 -28.20 24.63
N LEU A 196 -0.08 -28.77 25.26
CA LEU A 196 -1.46 -28.33 25.18
C LEU A 196 -1.68 -26.94 25.86
N ALA A 197 -0.84 -26.60 26.84
CA ALA A 197 -0.92 -25.33 27.53
C ALA A 197 -0.55 -24.13 26.61
N ASP A 198 0.41 -24.37 25.68
CA ASP A 198 0.92 -23.36 24.77
C ASP A 198 0.43 -23.56 23.32
N PHE A 199 -0.52 -24.47 23.08
CA PHE A 199 -1.03 -24.83 21.74
C PHE A 199 0.06 -25.27 20.76
N LYS A 200 1.19 -25.78 21.26
CA LYS A 200 2.40 -26.06 20.50
C LYS A 200 2.59 -27.55 20.25
N THR A 201 2.78 -27.91 19.00
CA THR A 201 3.14 -29.26 18.56
C THR A 201 4.52 -29.20 17.91
N VAL A 202 5.47 -30.00 18.40
CA VAL A 202 6.82 -30.14 17.85
C VAL A 202 6.93 -31.51 17.21
N VAL A 203 7.26 -31.57 15.94
CA VAL A 203 7.47 -32.80 15.15
C VAL A 203 8.96 -32.90 14.86
N GLU A 204 9.64 -33.81 15.53
CA GLU A 204 11.06 -34.09 15.33
C GLU A 204 11.20 -35.07 14.15
N LEU A 205 12.05 -34.70 13.19
CA LEU A 205 12.26 -35.46 11.96
C LEU A 205 13.56 -36.27 12.03
N THR A 206 13.72 -37.20 11.09
CA THR A 206 14.93 -38.02 10.99
C THR A 206 16.17 -37.11 10.81
N PRO A 207 17.19 -37.25 11.68
CA PRO A 207 18.44 -36.51 11.54
C PRO A 207 19.13 -36.76 10.21
N VAL A 208 19.73 -35.72 9.67
CA VAL A 208 20.45 -35.77 8.39
C VAL A 208 21.92 -35.47 8.62
N THR A 209 22.79 -36.34 8.13
CA THR A 209 24.23 -36.18 8.26
C THR A 209 24.85 -35.88 6.91
N LEU A 210 25.59 -34.79 6.83
CA LEU A 210 26.22 -34.25 5.62
C LEU A 210 27.73 -34.32 5.70
N ASN A 211 28.36 -34.87 4.69
CA ASN A 211 29.81 -34.76 4.49
C ASN A 211 30.23 -33.34 4.12
N ALA A 212 31.52 -33.07 4.12
CA ALA A 212 32.06 -31.79 3.67
C ALA A 212 31.64 -31.50 2.22
N GLY A 213 31.05 -30.30 1.96
CA GLY A 213 30.59 -29.88 0.65
C GLY A 213 29.23 -30.46 0.22
N GLU A 214 28.65 -31.39 0.97
CA GLU A 214 27.35 -31.99 0.64
C GLU A 214 26.20 -31.03 0.92
N GLU A 215 25.16 -31.15 0.08
CA GLU A 215 23.91 -30.40 0.23
C GLU A 215 22.72 -31.36 0.36
N TYR A 216 21.74 -31.00 1.17
CA TYR A 216 20.51 -31.75 1.37
C TYR A 216 19.30 -30.85 1.34
N GLN A 217 18.21 -31.33 0.75
CA GLN A 217 16.97 -30.56 0.65
C GLN A 217 15.83 -31.21 1.42
N ILE A 218 15.09 -30.37 2.13
CA ILE A 218 13.87 -30.73 2.87
C ILE A 218 12.74 -29.87 2.30
N VAL A 219 11.61 -30.47 1.96
CA VAL A 219 10.44 -29.75 1.49
C VAL A 219 9.26 -29.96 2.42
N GLY A 220 8.53 -28.86 2.66
CA GLY A 220 7.20 -28.83 3.26
C GLY A 220 6.21 -28.21 2.29
N ILE A 221 5.01 -28.77 2.21
CA ILE A 221 3.93 -28.29 1.35
C ILE A 221 2.67 -28.14 2.19
N TYR A 222 2.10 -26.94 2.17
CA TYR A 222 0.84 -26.66 2.83
C TYR A 222 -0.28 -26.49 1.80
N ASP A 223 -1.41 -27.12 2.06
CA ASP A 223 -2.68 -26.82 1.42
C ASP A 223 -3.71 -26.35 2.45
N ASN A 224 -4.68 -25.57 2.02
CA ASN A 224 -5.76 -25.10 2.89
C ASN A 224 -6.99 -26.03 2.91
N GLY A 225 -6.78 -27.32 2.70
CA GLY A 225 -7.84 -28.35 2.64
C GLY A 225 -8.38 -28.61 1.23
N LEU A 226 -7.74 -28.11 0.19
CA LEU A 226 -8.17 -28.23 -1.22
C LEU A 226 -7.64 -29.45 -1.97
N LYS A 227 -7.06 -30.43 -1.25
CA LYS A 227 -6.51 -31.68 -1.82
C LYS A 227 -5.49 -31.44 -2.94
N SER A 228 -4.41 -30.79 -2.60
CA SER A 228 -3.28 -30.56 -3.50
C SER A 228 -2.71 -31.87 -4.04
N ASP A 229 -2.40 -31.90 -5.34
CA ASP A 229 -1.71 -33.03 -5.95
C ASP A 229 -0.29 -33.20 -5.41
N LEU A 230 0.41 -32.09 -5.07
CA LEU A 230 1.75 -32.14 -4.49
C LEU A 230 1.71 -32.69 -3.06
N VAL A 231 0.70 -32.36 -2.26
CA VAL A 231 0.50 -32.93 -0.92
C VAL A 231 0.30 -34.43 -0.99
N THR A 232 -0.43 -34.91 -1.98
CA THR A 232 -0.58 -36.35 -2.20
C THR A 232 0.73 -37.00 -2.69
N ALA A 233 1.41 -36.33 -3.62
CA ALA A 233 2.64 -36.84 -4.23
C ALA A 233 3.81 -36.93 -3.24
N ILE A 234 3.96 -35.96 -2.32
CA ILE A 234 5.06 -35.95 -1.35
C ILE A 234 4.96 -37.11 -0.35
N LEU A 235 3.73 -37.54 -0.01
CA LEU A 235 3.50 -38.67 0.86
C LEU A 235 3.82 -40.01 0.17
N ALA A 236 3.68 -40.07 -1.15
CA ALA A 236 3.96 -41.26 -1.96
C ALA A 236 5.46 -41.40 -2.30
N ASP A 237 6.07 -40.30 -2.78
CA ASP A 237 7.47 -40.26 -3.22
C ASP A 237 8.06 -38.84 -3.07
N PRO A 238 8.67 -38.50 -1.91
CA PRO A 238 9.29 -37.22 -1.67
C PRO A 238 10.40 -36.83 -2.68
N GLN A 239 11.17 -37.83 -3.15
CA GLN A 239 12.28 -37.55 -4.10
C GLN A 239 11.75 -37.14 -5.48
N LYS A 240 10.66 -37.72 -5.90
CA LYS A 240 9.98 -37.29 -7.14
C LYS A 240 9.50 -35.86 -7.04
N VAL A 241 8.90 -35.47 -5.92
CA VAL A 241 8.47 -34.07 -5.69
C VAL A 241 9.69 -33.13 -5.71
N LEU A 242 10.74 -33.42 -4.96
CA LEU A 242 11.97 -32.62 -4.95
C LEU A 242 12.53 -32.43 -6.37
N SER A 243 12.51 -33.46 -7.20
CA SER A 243 12.97 -33.36 -8.60
C SER A 243 12.10 -32.44 -9.49
N GLN A 244 10.86 -32.20 -9.12
CA GLN A 244 9.90 -31.34 -9.84
C GLN A 244 9.95 -29.87 -9.40
N LEU A 245 10.40 -29.59 -8.17
CA LEU A 245 10.38 -28.23 -7.61
C LEU A 245 11.11 -27.18 -8.45
N PRO A 246 12.29 -27.46 -9.06
CA PRO A 246 12.94 -26.46 -9.92
C PRO A 246 12.04 -26.01 -11.08
N ASN A 247 11.31 -26.94 -11.71
CA ASN A 247 10.39 -26.62 -12.80
C ASN A 247 9.16 -25.85 -12.29
N ILE A 248 8.65 -26.19 -11.11
CA ILE A 248 7.54 -25.45 -10.47
C ILE A 248 7.97 -24.03 -10.12
N CYS A 249 9.14 -23.87 -9.51
CA CYS A 249 9.70 -22.55 -9.19
C CYS A 249 9.90 -21.69 -10.44
N GLU A 250 10.44 -22.26 -11.54
CA GLU A 250 10.60 -21.53 -12.81
C GLU A 250 9.25 -21.10 -13.41
N LYS A 251 8.20 -21.90 -13.28
CA LYS A 251 6.85 -21.50 -13.69
C LYS A 251 6.33 -20.33 -12.83
N VAL A 252 6.55 -20.36 -11.52
CA VAL A 252 6.18 -19.26 -10.62
C VAL A 252 6.94 -17.97 -10.99
N ILE A 253 8.24 -18.07 -11.26
CA ILE A 253 9.06 -16.95 -11.71
C ILE A 253 8.53 -16.39 -13.04
N THR A 254 8.22 -17.26 -13.99
CA THR A 254 7.69 -16.87 -15.30
C THR A 254 6.33 -16.20 -15.19
N PHE A 255 5.44 -16.74 -14.37
CA PHE A 255 4.14 -16.13 -14.07
C PHE A 255 4.30 -14.70 -13.60
N TRP A 256 5.11 -14.46 -12.56
CA TRP A 256 5.30 -13.12 -12.02
C TRP A 256 6.00 -12.15 -12.98
N LYS A 257 6.87 -12.65 -13.84
CA LYS A 257 7.59 -11.83 -14.82
C LYS A 257 6.75 -11.44 -16.04
N LYS A 258 5.87 -12.34 -16.52
CA LYS A 258 5.24 -12.22 -17.84
C LYS A 258 3.74 -12.47 -17.86
N ASP A 259 3.29 -13.49 -17.11
CA ASP A 259 1.96 -14.07 -17.31
C ASP A 259 0.91 -13.51 -16.32
N SER A 260 1.35 -12.81 -15.28
CA SER A 260 0.47 -12.23 -14.25
C SER A 260 -0.35 -11.03 -14.69
N ASP A 261 -0.09 -10.50 -15.90
CA ASP A 261 -0.74 -9.28 -16.46
C ASP A 261 -0.68 -8.05 -15.51
N ILE A 262 0.31 -8.00 -14.63
CA ILE A 262 0.54 -6.87 -13.74
C ILE A 262 1.18 -5.72 -14.52
N PRO A 263 0.76 -4.46 -14.34
CA PRO A 263 1.17 -3.32 -15.18
C PRO A 263 2.58 -2.80 -14.87
N TYR A 264 3.59 -3.68 -14.88
CA TYR A 264 4.98 -3.28 -14.78
C TYR A 264 5.46 -2.47 -15.99
N GLY A 265 6.57 -1.75 -15.81
CA GLY A 265 7.23 -1.02 -16.89
C GLY A 265 6.54 0.30 -17.29
N ARG A 266 5.54 0.73 -16.53
CA ARG A 266 4.90 2.04 -16.73
C ARG A 266 5.72 3.20 -16.17
N ILE A 267 6.53 2.93 -15.17
CA ILE A 267 7.38 3.88 -14.45
C ILE A 267 8.80 3.35 -14.47
N GLU A 268 9.74 4.17 -14.93
CA GLU A 268 11.16 3.89 -14.89
C GLU A 268 11.89 5.06 -14.23
N VAL A 269 12.58 4.79 -13.15
CA VAL A 269 13.38 5.78 -12.43
C VAL A 269 14.81 5.27 -12.25
N PRO A 270 15.82 6.17 -12.24
CA PRO A 270 17.24 5.75 -12.23
C PRO A 270 17.70 5.22 -10.87
N ASP A 271 17.04 5.59 -9.78
CA ASP A 271 17.34 5.04 -8.46
C ASP A 271 16.78 3.61 -8.37
N ARG A 272 17.69 2.65 -8.25
CA ARG A 272 17.36 1.22 -8.26
C ARG A 272 16.45 0.82 -7.11
N GLU A 273 16.65 1.37 -5.91
CA GLU A 273 15.85 0.99 -4.74
C GLU A 273 14.46 1.63 -4.81
N ILE A 274 14.35 2.86 -5.29
CA ILE A 274 13.03 3.46 -5.60
C ILE A 274 12.32 2.63 -6.67
N GLN A 275 13.02 2.18 -7.74
CA GLN A 275 12.42 1.32 -8.76
C GLN A 275 11.96 -0.03 -8.19
N ASN A 276 12.75 -0.64 -7.31
CA ASN A 276 12.36 -1.87 -6.63
C ASN A 276 11.09 -1.67 -5.78
N LEU A 277 10.99 -0.56 -5.05
CA LEU A 277 9.82 -0.21 -4.27
C LEU A 277 8.60 0.05 -5.15
N VAL A 278 8.75 0.72 -6.29
CA VAL A 278 7.66 0.91 -7.29
C VAL A 278 7.16 -0.44 -7.81
N ASP A 279 8.07 -1.30 -8.25
CA ASP A 279 7.70 -2.62 -8.78
C ASP A 279 7.03 -3.49 -7.73
N ALA A 280 7.54 -3.52 -6.51
CA ALA A 280 6.96 -4.27 -5.41
C ALA A 280 5.60 -3.71 -4.96
N SER A 281 5.44 -2.38 -4.98
CA SER A 281 4.17 -1.71 -4.70
C SER A 281 3.10 -2.06 -5.73
N ILE A 282 3.46 -2.03 -7.02
CA ILE A 282 2.56 -2.48 -8.10
C ILE A 282 2.17 -3.94 -7.86
N ARG A 283 3.13 -4.84 -7.62
CA ARG A 283 2.83 -6.23 -7.28
C ARG A 283 1.89 -6.35 -6.09
N GLY A 284 2.18 -5.63 -5.00
CA GLY A 284 1.44 -5.71 -3.73
C GLY A 284 -0.04 -5.38 -3.89
N ILE A 285 -0.38 -4.36 -4.69
CA ILE A 285 -1.77 -3.98 -4.97
C ILE A 285 -2.53 -5.15 -5.62
N TRP A 286 -1.96 -5.81 -6.62
CA TRP A 286 -2.59 -6.95 -7.28
C TRP A 286 -2.60 -8.22 -6.43
N GLN A 287 -1.58 -8.45 -5.60
CA GLN A 287 -1.58 -9.52 -4.60
C GLN A 287 -2.66 -9.36 -3.52
N ALA A 288 -2.96 -8.10 -3.15
CA ALA A 288 -3.97 -7.83 -2.14
C ALA A 288 -5.39 -7.89 -2.69
N ARG A 289 -5.57 -7.58 -3.98
CA ARG A 289 -6.88 -7.60 -4.64
C ARG A 289 -7.58 -8.95 -4.44
N GLU A 290 -8.89 -8.91 -4.27
CA GLU A 290 -9.74 -10.09 -4.13
C GLU A 290 -10.98 -9.99 -5.03
N ILE A 291 -11.54 -11.13 -5.37
CA ILE A 291 -12.82 -11.22 -6.04
C ILE A 291 -13.88 -11.59 -4.98
N VAL A 292 -14.76 -10.65 -4.68
CA VAL A 292 -15.82 -10.81 -3.68
C VAL A 292 -17.15 -10.83 -4.40
N ASP A 293 -17.85 -11.97 -4.39
CA ASP A 293 -19.13 -12.14 -5.09
C ASP A 293 -19.08 -11.69 -6.56
N GLY A 294 -17.99 -12.00 -7.26
CA GLY A 294 -17.75 -11.62 -8.65
C GLY A 294 -17.31 -10.19 -8.87
N ASN A 295 -17.15 -9.38 -7.82
CA ASN A 295 -16.68 -7.99 -7.90
C ASN A 295 -15.21 -7.87 -7.52
N ILE A 296 -14.50 -6.96 -8.17
CA ILE A 296 -13.14 -6.60 -7.80
C ILE A 296 -13.18 -5.78 -6.50
N SER A 297 -12.43 -6.23 -5.50
CA SER A 297 -12.21 -5.50 -4.26
C SER A 297 -10.71 -5.29 -4.07
N PHE A 298 -10.27 -4.03 -4.16
CA PHE A 298 -8.91 -3.65 -3.80
C PHE A 298 -8.80 -3.65 -2.27
N GLN A 299 -7.89 -4.48 -1.74
CA GLN A 299 -7.71 -4.64 -0.31
C GLN A 299 -6.56 -3.78 0.19
N VAL A 300 -6.72 -3.23 1.38
CA VAL A 300 -5.66 -2.46 2.06
C VAL A 300 -4.52 -3.39 2.47
N GLY A 301 -4.85 -4.55 2.98
CA GLY A 301 -3.87 -5.53 3.38
C GLY A 301 -4.45 -6.92 3.63
N PRO A 302 -3.58 -7.89 3.94
CA PRO A 302 -3.97 -9.30 4.07
C PRO A 302 -4.53 -9.65 5.45
N THR A 303 -4.51 -8.75 6.43
CA THR A 303 -4.83 -9.05 7.84
C THR A 303 -5.91 -8.15 8.41
N CYS A 304 -5.56 -6.99 8.98
CA CYS A 304 -6.46 -6.12 9.74
C CYS A 304 -7.55 -5.48 8.88
N TYR A 305 -7.18 -5.05 7.69
CA TYR A 305 -8.02 -4.24 6.82
C TYR A 305 -8.46 -5.00 5.57
N ARG A 306 -8.84 -6.26 5.75
CA ARG A 306 -9.51 -7.01 4.69
C ARG A 306 -10.94 -6.53 4.52
N GLY A 307 -11.40 -6.49 3.31
CA GLY A 307 -12.72 -5.98 2.95
C GLY A 307 -12.65 -4.61 2.28
N LEU A 308 -13.81 -4.06 1.98
CA LEU A 308 -13.92 -2.76 1.36
C LEU A 308 -13.68 -1.64 2.38
N TRP A 309 -12.67 -0.81 2.11
CA TRP A 309 -12.42 0.45 2.79
C TRP A 309 -12.54 1.57 1.76
N ILE A 310 -13.51 2.46 1.93
CA ILE A 310 -13.84 3.46 0.89
C ILE A 310 -12.72 4.45 0.71
N VAL A 311 -12.13 4.94 1.80
CA VAL A 311 -11.03 5.92 1.75
C VAL A 311 -9.82 5.32 1.05
N ASP A 312 -9.34 4.20 1.56
CA ASP A 312 -8.16 3.49 1.06
C ASP A 312 -8.36 3.00 -0.38
N GLY A 313 -9.54 2.42 -0.64
CA GLY A 313 -9.94 1.91 -1.94
C GLY A 313 -9.97 2.98 -3.03
N ALA A 314 -10.26 4.22 -2.68
CA ALA A 314 -10.24 5.35 -3.60
C ALA A 314 -8.84 5.57 -4.21
N PHE A 315 -7.80 5.54 -3.38
CA PHE A 315 -6.42 5.74 -3.82
C PHE A 315 -5.83 4.51 -4.50
N LEU A 316 -6.23 3.32 -4.10
CA LEU A 316 -5.91 2.07 -4.81
C LEU A 316 -6.51 2.07 -6.23
N ALA A 317 -7.78 2.49 -6.37
CA ALA A 317 -8.45 2.60 -7.66
C ALA A 317 -7.83 3.70 -8.54
N GLU A 318 -7.48 4.87 -7.98
CA GLU A 318 -6.76 5.91 -8.72
C GLU A 318 -5.42 5.39 -9.23
N THR A 319 -4.65 4.70 -8.38
CA THR A 319 -3.35 4.13 -8.77
C THR A 319 -3.51 3.10 -9.89
N ALA A 320 -4.50 2.22 -9.81
CA ALA A 320 -4.78 1.28 -10.90
C ALA A 320 -5.13 2.00 -12.21
N ALA A 321 -5.92 3.07 -12.15
CA ALA A 321 -6.27 3.87 -13.31
C ALA A 321 -5.04 4.59 -13.90
N LEU A 322 -4.19 5.21 -13.06
CA LEU A 322 -2.91 5.84 -13.47
C LEU A 322 -2.02 4.86 -14.24
N LEU A 323 -1.97 3.60 -13.79
CA LEU A 323 -1.18 2.53 -14.41
C LEU A 323 -1.88 1.91 -15.64
N GLY A 324 -2.93 2.53 -16.19
CA GLY A 324 -3.64 2.07 -17.38
C GLY A 324 -4.59 0.89 -17.14
N ARG A 325 -4.97 0.62 -15.88
CA ARG A 325 -5.96 -0.40 -15.50
C ARG A 325 -7.31 0.23 -15.14
N GLY A 326 -7.78 1.17 -15.95
CA GLY A 326 -9.02 1.89 -15.74
C GLY A 326 -10.25 0.98 -15.62
N GLU A 327 -10.35 -0.08 -16.42
CA GLU A 327 -11.47 -1.04 -16.35
C GLU A 327 -11.53 -1.80 -15.02
N GLU A 328 -10.38 -2.19 -14.49
CA GLU A 328 -10.29 -2.87 -13.20
C GLU A 328 -10.65 -1.89 -12.06
N ALA A 329 -10.13 -0.67 -12.13
CA ALA A 329 -10.47 0.40 -11.20
C ALA A 329 -11.99 0.70 -11.22
N ARG A 330 -12.61 0.78 -12.42
CA ARG A 330 -14.04 0.99 -12.60
C ARG A 330 -14.86 -0.08 -11.86
N LYS A 331 -14.56 -1.35 -12.04
CA LYS A 331 -15.27 -2.44 -11.36
C LYS A 331 -15.18 -2.33 -9.85
N GLY A 332 -14.02 -1.93 -9.31
CA GLY A 332 -13.87 -1.67 -7.88
C GLY A 332 -14.69 -0.48 -7.40
N ILE A 333 -14.76 0.59 -8.20
CA ILE A 333 -15.58 1.77 -7.90
C ILE A 333 -17.07 1.42 -7.98
N GLU A 334 -17.52 0.68 -8.98
CA GLU A 334 -18.91 0.22 -9.12
C GLU A 334 -19.31 -0.68 -7.95
N TYR A 335 -18.40 -1.54 -7.48
CA TYR A 335 -18.62 -2.30 -6.26
C TYR A 335 -18.79 -1.38 -5.05
N THR A 336 -17.99 -0.32 -4.92
CA THR A 336 -18.16 0.70 -3.86
C THR A 336 -19.53 1.39 -3.98
N LEU A 337 -19.94 1.80 -5.19
CA LEU A 337 -21.22 2.47 -5.43
C LEU A 337 -22.42 1.60 -5.03
N SER A 338 -22.31 0.27 -5.10
CA SER A 338 -23.36 -0.66 -4.68
C SER A 338 -23.69 -0.60 -3.18
N PHE A 339 -22.86 0.05 -2.38
CA PHE A 339 -23.07 0.27 -0.94
C PHE A 339 -23.72 1.61 -0.60
N GLN A 340 -24.19 2.38 -1.60
CA GLN A 340 -24.96 3.59 -1.32
C GLN A 340 -26.25 3.25 -0.57
N ASN A 341 -26.50 3.95 0.52
CA ASN A 341 -27.75 3.84 1.28
C ASN A 341 -28.91 4.52 0.52
N GLU A 342 -30.16 4.23 0.92
CA GLU A 342 -31.35 4.83 0.32
C GLU A 342 -31.37 6.36 0.39
N ASP A 343 -30.82 6.93 1.46
CA ASP A 343 -30.69 8.38 1.67
C ASP A 343 -29.56 9.05 0.84
N GLY A 344 -28.80 8.27 0.10
CA GLY A 344 -27.71 8.74 -0.75
C GLY A 344 -26.33 8.76 -0.07
N GLY A 345 -26.24 8.43 1.22
CA GLY A 345 -24.99 8.39 1.97
C GLY A 345 -24.21 7.11 1.80
N PHE A 346 -22.94 7.17 2.14
CA PHE A 346 -22.04 6.02 2.30
C PHE A 346 -21.65 5.89 3.77
N ALA A 347 -21.88 4.74 4.36
CA ALA A 347 -21.57 4.47 5.77
C ALA A 347 -21.25 2.96 5.93
N LYS A 348 -20.33 2.46 5.11
CA LYS A 348 -20.00 1.04 5.00
C LYS A 348 -19.47 0.46 6.31
N LEU A 349 -18.56 1.17 6.96
CA LEU A 349 -17.84 0.67 8.13
C LEU A 349 -18.43 1.22 9.44
N ASN A 350 -18.76 2.49 9.42
CA ASN A 350 -19.34 3.18 10.55
C ASN A 350 -20.36 4.22 10.06
N LYS A 351 -21.49 4.30 10.71
CA LYS A 351 -22.58 5.22 10.32
C LYS A 351 -22.20 6.70 10.33
N THR A 352 -21.10 7.05 10.96
CA THR A 352 -20.61 8.42 11.11
C THR A 352 -19.31 8.71 10.37
N PHE A 353 -18.92 7.88 9.40
CA PHE A 353 -17.80 8.15 8.48
C PHE A 353 -18.23 9.12 7.38
N TRP A 354 -18.59 10.37 7.76
CA TRP A 354 -19.19 11.35 6.83
C TRP A 354 -18.26 11.73 5.68
N LYS A 355 -16.93 11.66 5.85
CA LYS A 355 -15.93 11.93 4.80
C LYS A 355 -16.07 11.01 3.59
N GLU A 356 -16.56 9.79 3.78
CA GLU A 356 -16.71 8.80 2.69
C GLU A 356 -17.60 9.30 1.56
N ASN A 357 -18.60 10.15 1.86
CA ASN A 357 -19.44 10.75 0.83
C ASN A 357 -18.63 11.62 -0.13
N GLY A 358 -17.81 12.52 0.39
CA GLY A 358 -16.94 13.38 -0.41
C GLY A 358 -15.88 12.59 -1.17
N ILE A 359 -15.33 11.56 -0.55
CA ILE A 359 -14.30 10.70 -1.16
C ILE A 359 -14.88 9.92 -2.35
N VAL A 360 -16.06 9.33 -2.24
CA VAL A 360 -16.72 8.63 -3.36
C VAL A 360 -16.98 9.58 -4.53
N LEU A 361 -17.46 10.81 -4.26
CA LEU A 361 -17.66 11.81 -5.31
C LEU A 361 -16.35 12.13 -6.05
N TRP A 362 -15.28 12.41 -5.30
CA TRP A 362 -13.97 12.65 -5.86
C TRP A 362 -13.46 11.45 -6.67
N THR A 363 -13.57 10.24 -6.12
CA THR A 363 -13.09 9.01 -6.77
C THR A 363 -13.75 8.79 -8.14
N CYS A 364 -15.08 8.93 -8.22
CA CYS A 364 -15.83 8.75 -9.47
C CYS A 364 -15.43 9.80 -10.52
N VAL A 365 -15.34 11.06 -10.11
CA VAL A 365 -14.92 12.15 -10.99
C VAL A 365 -13.48 11.95 -11.45
N ARG A 366 -12.56 11.68 -10.54
CA ARG A 366 -11.14 11.45 -10.85
C ARG A 366 -10.96 10.27 -11.80
N HIS A 367 -11.64 9.16 -11.55
CA HIS A 367 -11.64 8.01 -12.43
C HIS A 367 -12.11 8.36 -13.85
N ALA A 368 -13.26 9.04 -13.97
CA ALA A 368 -13.78 9.44 -15.27
C ALA A 368 -12.83 10.40 -16.02
N MET A 369 -12.16 11.31 -15.31
CA MET A 369 -11.16 12.20 -15.90
C MET A 369 -9.93 11.43 -16.40
N LEU A 370 -9.37 10.53 -15.59
CA LEU A 370 -8.21 9.71 -15.96
C LEU A 370 -8.52 8.74 -17.11
N THR A 371 -9.74 8.25 -17.18
CA THR A 371 -10.19 7.34 -18.26
C THR A 371 -10.83 8.05 -19.44
N GLN A 372 -11.02 9.40 -19.39
CA GLN A 372 -11.71 10.20 -20.39
C GLN A 372 -13.14 9.71 -20.67
N ASP A 373 -13.79 9.05 -19.69
CA ASP A 373 -15.08 8.40 -19.87
C ASP A 373 -16.25 9.22 -19.32
N LYS A 374 -16.72 10.16 -20.14
CA LYS A 374 -17.91 10.97 -19.83
C LYS A 374 -19.19 10.16 -19.76
N GLU A 375 -19.29 9.13 -20.58
CA GLU A 375 -20.52 8.34 -20.67
C GLU A 375 -20.70 7.47 -19.42
N TRP A 376 -19.64 6.86 -18.93
CA TRP A 376 -19.68 6.17 -17.65
C TRP A 376 -20.05 7.15 -16.51
N LEU A 377 -19.45 8.33 -16.46
CA LEU A 377 -19.78 9.31 -15.42
C LEU A 377 -21.25 9.74 -15.49
N ARG A 378 -21.79 9.92 -16.72
CA ARG A 378 -23.25 10.16 -16.91
C ARG A 378 -24.11 9.01 -16.37
N SER A 379 -23.69 7.77 -16.57
CA SER A 379 -24.44 6.60 -16.13
C SER A 379 -24.57 6.53 -14.61
N VAL A 380 -23.55 6.92 -13.86
CA VAL A 380 -23.55 6.93 -12.39
C VAL A 380 -24.00 8.27 -11.79
N TRP A 381 -24.22 9.30 -12.63
CA TRP A 381 -24.58 10.65 -12.19
C TRP A 381 -25.77 10.71 -11.22
N PRO A 382 -26.88 9.95 -11.41
CA PRO A 382 -27.98 9.94 -10.46
C PRO A 382 -27.59 9.49 -9.05
N ILE A 383 -26.65 8.54 -8.94
CA ILE A 383 -26.11 8.06 -7.67
C ILE A 383 -25.32 9.21 -7.00
N LEU A 384 -24.45 9.88 -7.76
CA LEU A 384 -23.63 10.99 -7.24
C LEU A 384 -24.47 12.19 -6.82
N CYS A 385 -25.53 12.52 -7.55
CA CYS A 385 -26.48 13.57 -7.17
C CYS A 385 -27.13 13.32 -5.83
N LYS A 386 -27.56 12.06 -5.55
CA LYS A 386 -28.10 11.69 -4.25
C LYS A 386 -27.08 11.90 -3.12
N THR A 387 -25.79 11.59 -3.36
CA THR A 387 -24.75 11.83 -2.38
C THR A 387 -24.52 13.32 -2.13
N VAL A 388 -24.54 14.16 -3.17
CA VAL A 388 -24.49 15.64 -3.00
C VAL A 388 -25.67 16.13 -2.17
N ASP A 389 -26.89 15.64 -2.43
CA ASP A 389 -28.06 16.01 -1.63
C ASP A 389 -27.94 15.51 -0.19
N TYR A 390 -27.36 14.33 0.04
CA TYR A 390 -27.11 13.82 1.38
C TYR A 390 -26.10 14.70 2.17
N ILE A 391 -25.04 15.20 1.52
CA ILE A 391 -24.10 16.16 2.15
C ILE A 391 -24.86 17.40 2.63
N LYS A 392 -25.82 17.92 1.87
CA LYS A 392 -26.68 19.04 2.31
C LYS A 392 -27.51 18.68 3.52
N VAL A 393 -28.09 17.47 3.55
CA VAL A 393 -28.83 16.97 4.72
C VAL A 393 -27.92 16.91 5.95
N LEU A 394 -26.67 16.45 5.81
CA LEU A 394 -25.71 16.44 6.91
C LEU A 394 -25.44 17.86 7.42
N ARG A 395 -25.21 18.82 6.54
CA ARG A 395 -25.04 20.23 6.91
C ARG A 395 -26.27 20.80 7.61
N GLN A 396 -27.49 20.48 7.14
CA GLN A 396 -28.72 20.90 7.80
C GLN A 396 -28.86 20.35 9.24
N ARG A 397 -28.36 19.13 9.47
CA ARG A 397 -28.35 18.53 10.82
C ARG A 397 -27.40 19.26 11.78
N SER A 398 -26.38 19.93 11.28
CA SER A 398 -25.42 20.71 12.10
C SER A 398 -25.89 22.12 12.42
N TYR A 399 -26.84 22.68 11.67
CA TYR A 399 -27.45 23.98 12.01
C TYR A 399 -28.30 23.87 13.27
N LYS A 400 -27.66 23.97 14.44
CA LYS A 400 -28.33 23.83 15.73
C LYS A 400 -28.49 25.18 16.43
N ASN A 401 -27.39 25.91 16.54
CA ASN A 401 -27.33 27.29 17.04
C ASN A 401 -25.92 27.83 16.80
N GLU A 402 -25.74 29.14 16.78
CA GLU A 402 -24.47 29.81 16.52
C GLU A 402 -23.37 29.53 17.57
N THR A 403 -23.69 28.86 18.67
CA THR A 403 -22.73 28.49 19.72
C THR A 403 -22.16 27.08 19.52
N SER A 404 -22.69 26.29 18.61
CA SER A 404 -22.15 24.96 18.26
C SER A 404 -20.86 25.10 17.46
N LEU A 405 -19.82 24.34 17.81
CA LEU A 405 -18.53 24.39 17.11
C LEU A 405 -18.65 23.95 15.64
N ASP A 406 -19.56 23.04 15.34
CA ASP A 406 -19.83 22.47 14.02
C ASP A 406 -20.97 23.17 13.25
N ASP A 407 -21.46 24.34 13.72
CA ASP A 407 -22.62 25.00 13.12
C ASP A 407 -22.44 25.26 11.61
N GLY A 408 -23.36 24.73 10.80
CA GLY A 408 -23.32 24.83 9.33
C GLY A 408 -22.22 24.03 8.62
N LEU A 409 -21.45 23.21 9.36
CA LEU A 409 -20.43 22.30 8.82
C LEU A 409 -20.99 20.86 8.69
N ILE A 410 -20.16 19.86 8.87
CA ILE A 410 -20.59 18.45 8.98
C ILE A 410 -20.75 18.11 10.44
N PRO A 411 -21.81 17.37 10.83
CA PRO A 411 -22.02 17.02 12.24
C PRO A 411 -20.90 16.12 12.76
N PRO A 412 -20.75 16.02 14.10
CA PRO A 412 -19.76 15.14 14.72
C PRO A 412 -19.78 13.74 14.11
N GLY A 413 -18.62 13.25 13.77
CA GLY A 413 -18.44 11.96 13.12
C GLY A 413 -17.23 11.20 13.61
N TYR A 414 -17.00 10.06 12.98
CA TYR A 414 -15.83 9.25 13.29
C TYR A 414 -14.56 9.87 12.68
N ILE A 415 -13.52 9.92 13.50
CA ILE A 415 -12.21 10.45 13.14
C ILE A 415 -11.23 9.29 13.06
N ASP A 416 -10.61 9.11 11.90
CA ASP A 416 -9.49 8.17 11.74
C ASP A 416 -8.19 8.77 12.27
N GLY A 417 -7.20 7.91 12.52
CA GLY A 417 -5.88 8.35 12.96
C GLY A 417 -5.75 8.47 14.48
N GLY A 418 -6.51 7.66 15.23
CA GLY A 418 -6.25 7.40 16.65
C GLY A 418 -6.48 8.57 17.61
N LEU A 419 -7.40 9.47 17.31
CA LEU A 419 -7.78 10.50 18.27
C LEU A 419 -8.71 9.95 19.35
N ASN A 420 -8.22 9.87 20.59
CA ASN A 420 -8.92 9.70 21.88
C ASN A 420 -10.31 9.03 21.83
N GLY A 421 -10.40 7.79 21.36
CA GLY A 421 -11.69 7.14 21.13
C GLY A 421 -12.51 7.74 20.02
N GLY A 422 -12.03 8.75 19.33
CA GLY A 422 -12.28 9.31 18.00
C GLY A 422 -13.70 9.51 17.51
N MET A 423 -14.69 9.18 18.31
CA MET A 423 -16.07 9.07 17.85
C MET A 423 -16.89 10.30 18.20
N ASN A 424 -17.65 10.79 17.21
CA ASN A 424 -18.71 11.79 17.40
C ASN A 424 -18.25 13.10 18.05
N GLN A 425 -17.06 13.57 17.66
CA GLN A 425 -16.54 14.87 18.06
C GLN A 425 -16.62 15.88 16.92
N PRO A 426 -16.83 17.18 17.18
CA PRO A 426 -16.69 18.22 16.18
C PRO A 426 -15.23 18.26 15.66
N GLU A 427 -15.05 18.04 14.34
CA GLU A 427 -13.73 17.93 13.74
C GLU A 427 -13.75 18.35 12.25
N TYR A 428 -12.58 18.51 11.64
CA TYR A 428 -12.44 19.05 10.30
C TYR A 428 -12.30 17.98 9.19
N SER A 429 -11.84 16.75 9.48
CA SER A 429 -11.57 15.75 8.44
C SER A 429 -12.81 15.38 7.63
N ASN A 430 -13.96 15.23 8.30
CA ASN A 430 -15.24 15.00 7.62
C ASN A 430 -15.69 16.22 6.80
N THR A 431 -15.41 17.43 7.26
CA THR A 431 -15.77 18.67 6.57
C THR A 431 -14.95 18.87 5.28
N VAL A 432 -13.63 18.77 5.36
CA VAL A 432 -12.74 19.06 4.22
C VAL A 432 -12.91 18.08 3.07
N TRP A 433 -13.18 16.79 3.36
CA TRP A 433 -13.44 15.82 2.30
C TRP A 433 -14.80 16.03 1.61
N ASN A 434 -15.83 16.43 2.35
CA ASN A 434 -17.11 16.77 1.72
C ASN A 434 -17.01 18.04 0.86
N LEU A 435 -16.21 19.02 1.25
CA LEU A 435 -15.85 20.16 0.41
C LEU A 435 -15.11 19.72 -0.87
N ALA A 436 -14.08 18.86 -0.74
CA ALA A 436 -13.33 18.35 -1.88
C ALA A 436 -14.21 17.58 -2.87
N GLY A 437 -15.10 16.71 -2.35
CA GLY A 437 -16.04 15.97 -3.18
C GLY A 437 -17.03 16.87 -3.92
N LEU A 438 -17.59 17.88 -3.23
CA LEU A 438 -18.50 18.84 -3.84
C LEU A 438 -17.78 19.67 -4.92
N LYS A 439 -16.54 20.14 -4.67
CA LYS A 439 -15.71 20.84 -5.66
C LYS A 439 -15.49 19.98 -6.91
N SER A 440 -15.18 18.71 -6.73
CA SER A 440 -15.02 17.77 -7.85
C SER A 440 -16.29 17.63 -8.67
N MET A 441 -17.46 17.52 -8.01
CA MET A 441 -18.75 17.45 -8.71
C MET A 441 -19.10 18.71 -9.48
N ILE A 442 -18.72 19.89 -9.00
CA ILE A 442 -18.89 21.16 -9.73
C ILE A 442 -18.07 21.13 -11.02
N GLY A 443 -16.80 20.75 -10.95
CA GLY A 443 -15.94 20.59 -12.13
C GLY A 443 -16.51 19.57 -13.13
N ALA A 444 -16.95 18.42 -12.64
CA ALA A 444 -17.58 17.40 -13.45
C ALA A 444 -18.88 17.86 -14.11
N ALA A 445 -19.73 18.61 -13.41
CA ALA A 445 -20.96 19.18 -13.97
C ALA A 445 -20.68 20.15 -15.13
N TRP A 446 -19.65 21.00 -15.00
CA TRP A 446 -19.18 21.85 -16.10
C TRP A 446 -18.65 21.01 -17.28
N TRP A 447 -17.85 20.00 -17.01
CA TRP A 447 -17.26 19.11 -18.02
C TRP A 447 -18.31 18.30 -18.80
N LEU A 448 -19.40 17.89 -18.12
CA LEU A 448 -20.53 17.17 -18.73
C LEU A 448 -21.59 18.09 -19.36
N GLY A 449 -21.52 19.40 -19.14
CA GLY A 449 -22.48 20.39 -19.65
C GLY A 449 -23.72 20.57 -18.78
N PHE A 450 -23.75 20.07 -17.53
CA PHE A 450 -24.84 20.21 -16.57
C PHE A 450 -24.77 21.57 -15.85
N LYS A 451 -24.90 22.65 -16.60
CA LYS A 451 -24.68 24.03 -16.14
C LYS A 451 -25.57 24.45 -14.96
N THR A 452 -26.79 23.93 -14.87
CA THR A 452 -27.72 24.23 -13.78
C THR A 452 -27.20 23.64 -12.46
N ASP A 453 -26.78 22.37 -12.47
CA ASP A 453 -26.23 21.70 -11.28
C ASP A 453 -24.93 22.37 -10.88
N ALA A 454 -24.04 22.66 -11.83
CA ALA A 454 -22.78 23.33 -11.57
C ALA A 454 -22.98 24.66 -10.81
N LYS A 455 -23.90 25.53 -11.28
CA LYS A 455 -24.18 26.82 -10.61
C LYS A 455 -24.81 26.64 -9.25
N LYS A 456 -25.77 25.69 -9.11
CA LYS A 456 -26.43 25.39 -7.84
C LYS A 456 -25.41 24.89 -6.81
N TRP A 457 -24.55 23.97 -7.19
CA TRP A 457 -23.53 23.41 -6.30
C TRP A 457 -22.39 24.38 -6.02
N GLN A 458 -22.06 25.29 -6.97
CA GLN A 458 -21.11 26.35 -6.70
C GLN A 458 -21.57 27.25 -5.55
N SER A 459 -22.83 27.69 -5.58
CA SER A 459 -23.38 28.51 -4.50
C SER A 459 -23.40 27.78 -3.15
N GLU A 460 -23.69 26.47 -3.14
CA GLU A 460 -23.62 25.64 -1.94
C GLU A 460 -22.19 25.50 -1.43
N TYR A 461 -21.23 25.28 -2.34
CA TYR A 461 -19.80 25.19 -2.02
C TYR A 461 -19.28 26.50 -1.43
N ASP A 462 -19.60 27.63 -2.04
CA ASP A 462 -19.12 28.95 -1.58
C ASP A 462 -19.62 29.26 -0.15
N ASN A 463 -20.89 28.93 0.14
CA ASN A 463 -21.42 29.05 1.48
C ASN A 463 -20.75 28.08 2.45
N PHE A 464 -20.58 26.80 2.06
CA PHE A 464 -19.95 25.79 2.91
C PHE A 464 -18.49 26.12 3.21
N PHE A 465 -17.74 26.53 2.19
CA PHE A 465 -16.34 26.89 2.33
C PHE A 465 -16.16 28.17 3.18
N SER A 466 -17.03 29.18 2.99
CA SER A 466 -17.01 30.38 3.83
C SER A 466 -17.31 30.06 5.30
N THR A 467 -18.24 29.13 5.57
CA THR A 467 -18.53 28.67 6.93
C THR A 467 -17.32 27.93 7.51
N PHE A 468 -16.69 27.06 6.72
CA PHE A 468 -15.45 26.37 7.11
C PHE A 468 -14.33 27.35 7.45
N GLN A 469 -14.08 28.34 6.58
CA GLN A 469 -13.03 29.35 6.84
C GLN A 469 -13.24 30.12 8.14
N LYS A 470 -14.48 30.52 8.44
CA LYS A 470 -14.81 31.20 9.72
C LYS A 470 -14.51 30.32 10.92
N ALA A 471 -14.92 29.05 10.86
CA ALA A 471 -14.66 28.08 11.93
C ALA A 471 -13.15 27.80 12.06
N ALA A 472 -12.45 27.59 10.94
CA ALA A 472 -11.02 27.34 10.95
C ALA A 472 -10.24 28.51 11.57
N HIS A 473 -10.52 29.75 11.17
CA HIS A 473 -9.87 30.93 11.75
C HIS A 473 -10.17 31.10 13.25
N ARG A 474 -11.35 30.72 13.72
CA ARG A 474 -11.69 30.68 15.15
C ARG A 474 -10.81 29.68 15.91
N ASP A 475 -10.54 28.51 15.29
CA ASP A 475 -9.95 27.34 15.94
C ASP A 475 -8.45 27.18 15.70
N MET A 476 -7.82 28.09 14.93
CA MET A 476 -6.37 28.08 14.72
C MET A 476 -5.62 28.28 16.02
N ASP A 477 -4.62 27.43 16.25
CA ASP A 477 -3.62 27.56 17.31
C ASP A 477 -2.29 28.13 16.76
N MET A 478 -1.30 28.27 17.65
CA MET A 478 0.05 28.68 17.31
C MET A 478 1.03 27.71 17.96
N ASP A 479 2.00 27.22 17.17
CA ASP A 479 3.08 26.41 17.68
C ASP A 479 4.22 27.27 18.30
N ASP A 480 5.21 26.62 18.90
CA ASP A 480 6.36 27.28 19.54
C ASP A 480 7.26 28.03 18.55
N PHE A 481 7.09 27.80 17.24
CA PHE A 481 7.82 28.46 16.16
C PHE A 481 7.06 29.64 15.54
N GLY A 482 5.85 29.92 16.04
CA GLY A 482 5.02 31.02 15.57
C GLY A 482 4.14 30.66 14.34
N ASN A 483 4.06 29.39 13.96
CA ASN A 483 3.18 28.95 12.88
C ASN A 483 1.74 28.89 13.38
N ARG A 484 0.84 29.63 12.73
CA ARG A 484 -0.59 29.50 12.99
C ARG A 484 -1.13 28.31 12.19
N TYR A 485 -1.67 27.31 12.85
CA TYR A 485 -2.10 26.06 12.26
C TYR A 485 -3.53 25.69 12.66
N LEU A 486 -4.20 24.90 11.83
CA LEU A 486 -5.50 24.33 12.12
C LEU A 486 -5.34 22.95 12.76
N ASN A 487 -5.80 22.80 14.01
CA ASN A 487 -5.93 21.49 14.63
C ASN A 487 -7.14 20.74 14.04
N ASN A 488 -7.06 19.40 13.90
CA ASN A 488 -8.20 18.65 13.40
C ASN A 488 -9.44 18.73 14.32
N MET A 489 -9.23 18.87 15.64
CA MET A 489 -10.31 18.94 16.62
C MET A 489 -10.76 20.38 16.84
N MET A 490 -12.07 20.63 16.71
CA MET A 490 -12.65 21.96 16.96
C MET A 490 -12.66 22.31 18.45
N ASP A 491 -12.94 21.34 19.36
CA ASP A 491 -12.92 21.57 20.79
C ASP A 491 -11.48 21.59 21.34
N PRO A 492 -11.00 22.72 21.87
CA PRO A 492 -9.66 22.82 22.45
C PRO A 492 -9.37 21.79 23.54
N LYS A 493 -10.40 21.36 24.29
CA LYS A 493 -10.25 20.36 25.36
C LYS A 493 -9.99 18.95 24.85
N GLN A 494 -10.26 18.69 23.58
CA GLN A 494 -10.06 17.40 22.92
C GLN A 494 -8.78 17.35 22.08
N ARG A 495 -8.07 18.48 21.96
CA ARG A 495 -6.83 18.56 21.18
C ARG A 495 -5.71 17.79 21.86
N SER A 496 -4.92 17.09 21.06
CA SER A 496 -3.70 16.40 21.47
C SER A 496 -2.49 17.02 20.76
N LEU A 497 -1.58 16.20 20.21
CA LEU A 497 -0.49 16.72 19.40
C LEU A 497 -1.03 17.51 18.18
N PRO A 498 -0.41 18.64 17.82
CA PRO A 498 -0.91 19.52 16.76
C PRO A 498 -1.06 18.83 15.41
N GLN A 499 -0.18 17.91 15.07
CA GLN A 499 -0.14 17.19 13.78
C GLN A 499 -1.09 15.99 13.71
N ARG A 500 -1.68 15.57 14.85
CA ARG A 500 -2.44 14.34 14.91
C ARG A 500 -3.71 14.39 14.04
N ALA A 501 -3.96 13.32 13.28
CA ALA A 501 -5.09 13.17 12.37
C ALA A 501 -5.18 14.24 11.24
N LEU A 502 -4.08 14.92 10.91
CA LEU A 502 -4.06 15.91 9.81
C LEU A 502 -3.90 15.31 8.41
N TRP A 503 -4.06 13.99 8.27
CA TRP A 503 -4.02 13.33 6.98
C TRP A 503 -5.06 13.90 6.00
N ALA A 504 -6.31 14.07 6.44
CA ALA A 504 -7.37 14.65 5.62
C ALA A 504 -7.11 16.12 5.28
N PHE A 505 -6.43 16.86 6.17
CA PHE A 505 -6.01 18.22 5.89
C PHE A 505 -5.01 18.26 4.72
N CYS A 506 -3.95 17.45 4.73
CA CYS A 506 -3.02 17.35 3.61
C CYS A 506 -3.75 16.96 2.31
N GLN A 507 -4.69 16.01 2.38
CA GLN A 507 -5.48 15.60 1.23
C GLN A 507 -6.46 16.68 0.76
N SER A 508 -6.88 17.60 1.61
CA SER A 508 -7.70 18.74 1.21
C SER A 508 -6.91 19.78 0.39
N ILE A 509 -5.57 19.85 0.59
CA ILE A 509 -4.66 20.62 -0.27
C ILE A 509 -4.50 19.89 -1.60
N TYR A 510 -4.12 18.62 -1.59
CA TYR A 510 -4.08 17.74 -2.76
C TYR A 510 -4.42 16.30 -2.36
N PRO A 511 -5.39 15.64 -3.03
CA PRO A 511 -6.03 16.01 -4.31
C PRO A 511 -7.27 16.91 -4.19
N GLY A 512 -7.69 17.30 -2.99
CA GLY A 512 -8.93 18.04 -2.76
C GLY A 512 -8.94 19.47 -3.33
N GLN A 513 -7.77 20.10 -3.38
CA GLN A 513 -7.56 21.43 -3.97
C GLN A 513 -8.52 22.52 -3.43
N ILE A 514 -8.96 22.42 -2.15
CA ILE A 514 -9.92 23.40 -1.60
C ILE A 514 -9.25 24.72 -1.22
N PHE A 515 -7.94 24.76 -1.06
CA PHE A 515 -7.16 25.95 -0.74
C PHE A 515 -6.41 26.48 -1.95
N GLU A 516 -6.25 27.80 -2.00
CA GLU A 516 -5.23 28.44 -2.82
C GLU A 516 -3.84 28.15 -2.24
N THR A 517 -2.80 28.14 -3.07
CA THR A 517 -1.42 27.78 -2.63
C THR A 517 -0.82 28.73 -1.59
N ASN A 518 -1.36 29.94 -1.48
CA ASN A 518 -0.94 30.96 -0.50
C ASN A 518 -1.96 31.15 0.64
N ASP A 519 -2.95 30.29 0.76
CA ASP A 519 -3.94 30.36 1.84
C ASP A 519 -3.26 30.24 3.21
N SER A 520 -3.57 31.14 4.12
CA SER A 520 -2.89 31.24 5.42
C SER A 520 -3.12 30.02 6.32
N ILE A 521 -4.30 29.36 6.19
CA ILE A 521 -4.62 28.14 6.93
C ILE A 521 -3.72 27.00 6.41
N ALA A 522 -3.61 26.87 5.08
CA ALA A 522 -2.79 25.84 4.45
C ALA A 522 -1.30 26.06 4.74
N VAL A 523 -0.78 27.26 4.49
CA VAL A 523 0.64 27.61 4.70
C VAL A 523 1.05 27.39 6.16
N GLY A 524 0.26 27.92 7.10
CA GLY A 524 0.60 27.79 8.53
C GLY A 524 0.57 26.35 9.04
N THR A 525 -0.43 25.58 8.61
CA THR A 525 -0.56 24.17 9.02
C THR A 525 0.56 23.32 8.42
N MET A 526 0.92 23.53 7.13
CA MET A 526 2.03 22.81 6.52
C MET A 526 3.38 23.17 7.16
N ASN A 527 3.59 24.42 7.54
CA ASN A 527 4.79 24.84 8.28
C ASN A 527 4.86 24.18 9.66
N MET A 528 3.75 24.12 10.40
CA MET A 528 3.69 23.38 11.67
C MET A 528 4.02 21.90 11.45
N LEU A 529 3.43 21.22 10.46
CA LEU A 529 3.75 19.83 10.15
C LEU A 529 5.24 19.64 9.87
N HIS A 530 5.86 20.59 9.16
CA HIS A 530 7.29 20.53 8.89
C HIS A 530 8.15 20.56 10.17
N THR A 531 7.72 21.23 11.22
CA THR A 531 8.47 21.27 12.51
C THR A 531 8.39 19.96 13.29
N THR A 532 7.49 19.05 12.92
CA THR A 532 7.26 17.78 13.62
C THR A 532 7.94 16.59 12.94
N LEU A 533 8.79 16.84 11.93
CA LEU A 533 9.49 15.78 11.22
C LEU A 533 10.48 15.04 12.12
N GLN A 534 10.37 13.72 12.16
CA GLN A 534 11.36 12.80 12.69
C GLN A 534 11.68 11.74 11.64
N GLU A 535 12.96 11.41 11.47
CA GLU A 535 13.40 10.48 10.42
C GLU A 535 12.90 10.90 9.01
N GLY A 536 12.68 12.20 8.80
CA GLY A 536 12.17 12.79 7.57
C GLY A 536 10.65 12.68 7.36
N MET A 537 9.90 12.14 8.33
CA MET A 537 8.46 11.96 8.27
C MET A 537 7.74 12.68 9.40
N VAL A 538 6.50 13.11 9.17
CA VAL A 538 5.66 13.72 10.22
C VAL A 538 5.31 12.66 11.25
N MET A 539 5.76 12.86 12.48
CA MET A 539 5.55 11.92 13.58
C MET A 539 4.22 12.14 14.30
N GLY A 540 3.63 11.07 14.81
CA GLY A 540 2.47 11.14 15.72
C GLY A 540 1.13 11.47 15.04
N THR A 541 0.99 11.17 13.76
CA THR A 541 -0.20 11.48 12.95
C THR A 541 -1.27 10.40 13.00
N GLY A 542 -0.91 9.16 13.32
CA GLY A 542 -1.78 7.99 13.27
C GLY A 542 -2.25 7.51 14.65
N TRP A 543 -2.30 6.19 14.82
CA TRP A 543 -2.81 5.51 16.01
C TRP A 543 -1.83 5.54 17.17
N ILE A 544 -0.53 5.51 16.90
CA ILE A 544 0.55 5.57 17.89
C ILE A 544 0.94 7.03 18.09
N ILE A 545 0.94 7.52 19.34
CA ILE A 545 1.26 8.93 19.65
C ILE A 545 2.69 9.27 19.20
N GLU A 546 3.64 8.37 19.46
CA GLU A 546 5.04 8.48 19.04
C GLU A 546 5.30 7.59 17.80
N GLY A 547 4.33 7.50 16.89
CA GLY A 547 4.38 6.63 15.72
C GLY A 547 4.69 7.38 14.43
N ILE A 548 5.23 6.65 13.49
CA ILE A 548 5.35 7.04 12.09
C ILE A 548 4.26 6.32 11.31
N TRP A 549 3.30 7.07 10.81
CA TRP A 549 2.27 6.59 9.89
C TRP A 549 2.81 6.71 8.48
N ASN A 550 3.40 5.64 7.96
CA ASN A 550 4.31 5.67 6.80
C ASN A 550 3.76 6.40 5.58
N TYR A 551 2.56 6.09 5.17
CA TYR A 551 1.97 6.69 3.97
C TYR A 551 1.48 8.14 4.16
N PHE A 552 1.48 8.68 5.38
CA PHE A 552 1.31 10.10 5.61
C PHE A 552 2.40 10.93 4.92
N SER A 553 3.59 10.36 4.72
CA SER A 553 4.67 11.00 3.96
C SER A 553 4.24 11.39 2.55
N SER A 554 3.43 10.55 1.90
CA SER A 554 2.86 10.88 0.59
C SER A 554 1.86 12.02 0.67
N PHE A 555 0.97 12.04 1.65
CA PHE A 555 0.00 13.12 1.81
C PHE A 555 0.68 14.46 2.03
N TYR A 556 1.67 14.49 2.93
CA TYR A 556 2.52 15.64 3.17
C TYR A 556 3.32 16.04 1.92
N GLY A 557 3.96 15.08 1.25
CA GLY A 557 4.73 15.29 0.02
C GLY A 557 3.89 15.86 -1.11
N HIS A 558 2.67 15.34 -1.33
CA HIS A 558 1.73 15.87 -2.32
C HIS A 558 1.29 17.30 -1.99
N ALA A 559 0.98 17.58 -0.72
CA ALA A 559 0.62 18.92 -0.30
C ALA A 559 1.78 19.91 -0.51
N CYS A 560 3.01 19.52 -0.16
CA CYS A 560 4.22 20.30 -0.45
C CYS A 560 4.39 20.56 -1.96
N LEU A 561 4.27 19.52 -2.79
CA LEU A 561 4.38 19.67 -4.24
C LEU A 561 3.34 20.63 -4.79
N TRP A 562 2.07 20.48 -4.36
CA TRP A 562 0.98 21.37 -4.78
C TRP A 562 1.21 22.82 -4.38
N MET A 563 1.80 23.06 -3.22
CA MET A 563 2.12 24.41 -2.72
C MET A 563 3.42 25.01 -3.29
N GLY A 564 4.12 24.31 -4.20
CA GLY A 564 5.34 24.77 -4.84
C GLY A 564 6.60 24.55 -4.04
N GLU A 565 6.64 23.49 -3.22
CA GLU A 565 7.78 23.07 -2.40
C GLU A 565 8.32 21.71 -2.86
N PRO A 566 8.84 21.60 -4.10
CA PRO A 566 9.23 20.31 -4.70
C PRO A 566 10.38 19.61 -3.98
N GLU A 567 11.30 20.35 -3.35
CA GLU A 567 12.40 19.77 -2.57
C GLU A 567 11.88 19.01 -1.32
N ARG A 568 10.87 19.56 -0.63
CA ARG A 568 10.23 18.87 0.49
C ARG A 568 9.48 17.63 0.01
N ALA A 569 8.82 17.72 -1.14
CA ALA A 569 8.09 16.59 -1.73
C ALA A 569 9.05 15.45 -2.11
N SER A 570 10.17 15.74 -2.76
CA SER A 570 11.18 14.73 -3.10
C SER A 570 11.88 14.15 -1.87
N ALA A 571 12.16 14.97 -0.85
CA ALA A 571 12.69 14.47 0.43
C ALA A 571 11.71 13.52 1.13
N SER A 572 10.38 13.79 1.06
CA SER A 572 9.35 12.91 1.59
C SER A 572 9.32 11.54 0.89
N LEU A 573 9.61 11.48 -0.41
CA LEU A 573 9.71 10.21 -1.14
C LEU A 573 10.84 9.34 -0.56
N TYR A 574 12.02 9.92 -0.35
CA TYR A 574 13.17 9.18 0.20
C TYR A 574 12.99 8.79 1.67
N ALA A 575 12.36 9.66 2.45
CA ALA A 575 11.98 9.31 3.83
C ALA A 575 11.01 8.13 3.84
N PHE A 576 9.97 8.16 3.01
CA PHE A 576 9.01 7.08 2.86
C PHE A 576 9.70 5.77 2.43
N ALA A 577 10.60 5.83 1.45
CA ALA A 577 11.38 4.68 0.99
C ALA A 577 12.24 4.06 2.10
N ASN A 578 12.88 4.88 2.93
CA ASN A 578 13.75 4.42 4.02
C ASN A 578 13.01 3.77 5.20
N HIS A 579 11.68 3.96 5.30
CA HIS A 579 10.82 3.27 6.27
C HIS A 579 10.21 1.95 5.70
N ALA A 580 10.46 1.61 4.44
CA ALA A 580 10.14 0.29 3.91
C ALA A 580 11.02 -0.80 4.52
N SER A 581 10.54 -2.03 4.53
CA SER A 581 11.37 -3.18 4.86
C SER A 581 12.30 -3.55 3.68
N PRO A 582 13.39 -4.30 3.92
CA PRO A 582 14.21 -4.85 2.86
C PRO A 582 13.50 -5.85 1.92
N LEU A 583 12.23 -6.18 2.24
CA LEU A 583 11.32 -6.95 1.38
C LEU A 583 10.46 -6.06 0.48
N TYR A 584 10.77 -4.75 0.42
CA TYR A 584 10.09 -3.72 -0.38
C TYR A 584 8.62 -3.52 0.00
N LEU A 585 8.29 -3.59 1.30
CA LEU A 585 6.93 -3.50 1.83
C LEU A 585 6.90 -2.56 3.03
N TRP A 586 5.77 -1.90 3.23
CA TRP A 586 5.54 -1.05 4.40
C TRP A 586 4.61 -1.73 5.41
N ARG A 587 4.87 -1.43 6.66
CA ARG A 587 3.86 -1.54 7.71
C ARG A 587 3.02 -0.27 7.70
N GLU A 588 1.76 -0.35 8.12
CA GLU A 588 0.92 0.83 8.23
C GLU A 588 1.56 1.90 9.12
N GLU A 589 1.86 1.54 10.36
CA GLU A 589 2.44 2.43 11.34
C GLU A 589 3.37 1.69 12.30
N HIS A 590 4.45 2.32 12.69
CA HIS A 590 5.40 1.83 13.68
C HIS A 590 6.11 2.99 14.39
N ASN A 591 6.75 2.73 15.52
CA ASN A 591 7.58 3.74 16.19
C ASN A 591 8.81 4.11 15.34
N PRO A 592 9.37 5.32 15.53
CA PRO A 592 10.72 5.65 15.07
C PRO A 592 11.75 4.61 15.51
N ARG A 593 12.86 4.52 14.76
CA ARG A 593 13.91 3.50 14.97
C ARG A 593 14.38 3.36 16.40
N ASP A 594 14.56 4.47 17.10
CA ASP A 594 15.07 4.49 18.47
C ASP A 594 14.04 4.07 19.53
N LEU A 595 12.77 4.00 19.19
CA LEU A 595 11.68 3.70 20.12
C LEU A 595 11.11 2.28 19.97
N GLN A 596 11.16 1.65 18.84
CA GLN A 596 10.76 0.28 18.43
C GLN A 596 9.94 -0.54 19.47
N ARG A 597 8.79 0.00 19.89
CA ARG A 597 7.94 -0.64 20.91
C ARG A 597 6.66 -1.22 20.34
N ASP A 598 6.05 -0.46 19.43
CA ASP A 598 4.71 -0.72 18.94
C ASP A 598 4.64 -0.62 17.42
N PHE A 599 3.66 -1.31 16.85
CA PHE A 599 3.28 -1.20 15.47
C PHE A 599 1.79 -1.51 15.32
N VAL A 600 1.18 -0.97 14.27
CA VAL A 600 -0.26 -1.06 14.00
C VAL A 600 -0.49 -1.47 12.55
N GLY A 601 -1.62 -2.11 12.31
CA GLY A 601 -2.19 -2.33 11.00
C GLY A 601 -1.53 -3.43 10.18
N ASP A 602 -1.79 -3.40 8.89
CA ASP A 602 -1.32 -4.40 7.94
C ASP A 602 0.18 -4.30 7.63
N MET A 603 0.74 -5.43 7.25
CA MET A 603 1.98 -5.55 6.51
C MET A 603 1.89 -6.79 5.61
N PRO A 604 1.99 -6.64 4.28
CA PRO A 604 2.09 -5.37 3.53
C PRO A 604 0.84 -4.49 3.68
N HIS A 605 1.06 -3.16 3.70
CA HIS A 605 -0.01 -2.16 3.69
C HIS A 605 -0.12 -1.52 2.31
N ASN A 606 -1.17 -1.83 1.56
CA ASN A 606 -1.23 -1.51 0.13
C ASN A 606 -1.82 -0.13 -0.19
N TRP A 607 -2.47 0.54 0.75
CA TRP A 607 -2.67 1.98 0.61
C TRP A 607 -1.31 2.69 0.62
N GLY A 608 -0.37 2.28 1.51
CA GLY A 608 1.01 2.75 1.45
C GLY A 608 1.68 2.48 0.11
N SER A 609 1.47 1.28 -0.46
CA SER A 609 1.96 0.94 -1.82
C SER A 609 1.38 1.87 -2.89
N ALA A 610 0.07 2.14 -2.85
CA ALA A 610 -0.59 3.05 -3.78
C ALA A 610 -0.05 4.49 -3.65
N GLU A 611 0.11 4.97 -2.42
CA GLU A 611 0.62 6.31 -2.14
C GLU A 611 2.07 6.49 -2.60
N PHE A 612 2.91 5.45 -2.46
CA PHE A 612 4.27 5.50 -2.97
C PHE A 612 4.30 5.66 -4.50
N ILE A 613 3.51 4.85 -5.22
CA ILE A 613 3.39 4.96 -6.68
C ILE A 613 2.86 6.34 -7.08
N ARG A 614 1.79 6.82 -6.43
CA ARG A 614 1.19 8.13 -6.69
C ARG A 614 2.20 9.25 -6.51
N LEU A 615 2.98 9.23 -5.41
CA LEU A 615 3.99 10.25 -5.15
C LEU A 615 5.07 10.23 -6.24
N VAL A 616 5.62 9.06 -6.61
CA VAL A 616 6.61 8.95 -7.70
C VAL A 616 6.03 9.50 -9.01
N VAL A 617 4.80 9.12 -9.37
CA VAL A 617 4.16 9.60 -10.61
C VAL A 617 3.95 11.11 -10.57
N HIS A 618 3.45 11.66 -9.46
CA HIS A 618 3.11 13.08 -9.37
C HIS A 618 4.34 13.99 -9.25
N LEU A 619 5.46 13.51 -8.71
CA LEU A 619 6.75 14.22 -8.79
C LEU A 619 7.23 14.38 -10.24
N LEU A 620 6.84 13.45 -11.13
CA LEU A 620 7.23 13.45 -12.55
C LEU A 620 6.18 14.09 -13.45
N GLN A 621 4.89 13.99 -13.09
CA GLN A 621 3.78 14.63 -13.79
C GLN A 621 2.64 14.96 -12.82
N LEU A 622 2.11 16.16 -12.85
CA LEU A 622 1.01 16.60 -12.00
C LEU A 622 0.05 17.45 -12.80
N ASP A 623 -1.24 17.10 -12.76
CA ASP A 623 -2.28 17.92 -13.38
C ASP A 623 -2.69 19.07 -12.46
N ARG A 624 -2.64 20.31 -12.98
CA ARG A 624 -3.04 21.54 -12.31
C ARG A 624 -4.09 22.27 -13.14
N GLY A 625 -5.37 22.02 -12.88
CA GLY A 625 -6.46 22.59 -13.66
C GLY A 625 -6.43 22.14 -15.11
N ASN A 626 -6.10 23.05 -16.03
CA ASN A 626 -6.02 22.77 -17.47
C ASN A 626 -4.59 22.48 -17.96
N ASP A 627 -3.63 22.44 -17.07
CA ASP A 627 -2.21 22.28 -17.40
C ASP A 627 -1.67 20.95 -16.83
N LEU A 628 -0.73 20.36 -17.56
CA LEU A 628 0.03 19.19 -17.12
C LEU A 628 1.47 19.64 -16.84
N HIS A 629 1.82 19.69 -15.57
CA HIS A 629 3.17 20.04 -15.12
C HIS A 629 4.06 18.80 -15.15
N LEU A 630 5.22 18.91 -15.78
CA LEU A 630 6.17 17.80 -15.91
C LEU A 630 7.44 18.11 -15.12
N LEU A 631 7.96 17.07 -14.41
CA LEU A 631 9.23 17.08 -13.70
C LEU A 631 9.31 18.11 -12.56
N GLU A 632 8.16 18.65 -12.09
CA GLU A 632 8.13 19.70 -11.08
C GLU A 632 8.81 19.26 -9.78
N GLY A 633 8.64 18.00 -9.37
CA GLY A 633 9.20 17.42 -8.15
C GLY A 633 10.31 16.40 -8.39
N ILE A 634 10.91 16.34 -9.57
CA ILE A 634 11.95 15.35 -9.86
C ILE A 634 13.13 15.48 -8.87
N PRO A 635 13.55 14.40 -8.19
CA PRO A 635 14.71 14.43 -7.33
C PRO A 635 15.97 14.83 -8.10
N ARG A 636 16.80 15.70 -7.53
CA ARG A 636 18.06 16.13 -8.18
C ARG A 636 19.03 14.98 -8.43
N GLU A 637 18.97 13.95 -7.59
CA GLU A 637 19.74 12.72 -7.72
C GLU A 637 19.45 11.98 -9.03
N TRP A 638 18.26 12.15 -9.60
CA TRP A 638 17.86 11.51 -10.86
C TRP A 638 18.35 12.27 -12.10
N LEU A 639 18.99 13.40 -11.91
CA LEU A 639 19.53 14.24 -12.99
C LEU A 639 21.06 14.11 -13.13
N LYS A 640 21.67 13.10 -12.52
CA LYS A 640 23.11 12.82 -12.66
C LYS A 640 23.44 12.24 -14.03
N ALA A 641 24.71 12.32 -14.43
CA ALA A 641 25.22 11.84 -15.71
C ALA A 641 24.81 10.39 -16.03
N GLY A 642 24.28 10.17 -17.22
CA GLY A 642 23.86 8.85 -17.72
C GLY A 642 22.53 8.33 -17.16
N MET A 643 21.82 9.10 -16.33
CA MET A 643 20.55 8.69 -15.75
C MET A 643 19.40 8.83 -16.74
N ARG A 644 18.44 7.92 -16.60
CA ARG A 644 17.22 7.86 -17.42
C ARG A 644 15.99 7.73 -16.53
N THR A 645 14.97 8.55 -16.83
CA THR A 645 13.63 8.51 -16.22
C THR A 645 12.60 8.41 -17.32
N ALA A 646 11.57 7.56 -17.16
CA ALA A 646 10.51 7.45 -18.15
C ALA A 646 9.15 7.15 -17.52
N LEU A 647 8.10 7.68 -18.13
CA LEU A 647 6.71 7.28 -17.94
C LEU A 647 6.17 6.70 -19.26
N GLN A 648 5.40 5.61 -19.18
CA GLN A 648 4.85 4.92 -20.35
C GLN A 648 3.35 4.69 -20.18
N GLY A 649 2.55 5.48 -20.95
CA GLY A 649 1.10 5.35 -20.95
C GLY A 649 0.45 5.55 -19.58
N ILE A 650 0.96 6.50 -18.80
CA ILE A 650 0.34 6.92 -17.54
C ILE A 650 -0.91 7.72 -17.87
N ALA A 651 -2.04 7.34 -17.26
CA ALA A 651 -3.30 8.04 -17.47
C ALA A 651 -3.27 9.44 -16.83
N THR A 652 -3.71 10.43 -17.58
CA THR A 652 -3.89 11.81 -17.12
C THR A 652 -5.27 12.32 -17.53
N PRO A 653 -5.77 13.42 -16.96
CA PRO A 653 -7.02 14.05 -17.42
C PRO A 653 -6.99 14.51 -18.89
N PHE A 654 -5.83 14.49 -19.54
CA PHE A 654 -5.63 14.96 -20.91
C PHE A 654 -5.32 13.83 -21.90
N GLY A 655 -5.29 12.58 -21.45
CA GLY A 655 -4.93 11.38 -22.22
C GLY A 655 -3.75 10.62 -21.61
N LEU A 656 -3.27 9.62 -22.34
CA LEU A 656 -2.13 8.80 -21.90
C LEU A 656 -0.82 9.53 -22.16
N LEU A 657 -0.04 9.75 -21.10
CA LEU A 657 1.27 10.37 -21.16
C LEU A 657 2.38 9.33 -21.31
N SER A 658 3.28 9.55 -22.26
CA SER A 658 4.55 8.85 -22.37
C SER A 658 5.67 9.85 -22.60
N PHE A 659 6.73 9.75 -21.82
CA PHE A 659 7.96 10.50 -22.05
C PHE A 659 9.19 9.73 -21.58
N THR A 660 10.36 10.14 -22.10
CA THR A 660 11.68 9.77 -21.58
C THR A 660 12.50 11.02 -21.31
N LEU A 661 13.24 11.03 -20.22
CA LEU A 661 14.23 12.03 -19.88
C LEU A 661 15.58 11.30 -19.76
N GLU A 662 16.57 11.71 -20.54
CA GLU A 662 17.92 11.13 -20.53
C GLU A 662 18.96 12.23 -20.27
N VAL A 663 19.84 11.99 -19.31
CA VAL A 663 20.95 12.87 -19.00
C VAL A 663 22.19 12.36 -19.70
N SER A 664 22.89 13.24 -20.44
CA SER A 664 24.13 12.88 -21.16
C SER A 664 25.19 12.32 -20.22
N GLN A 665 26.13 11.54 -20.78
CA GLN A 665 27.19 10.89 -20.01
C GLN A 665 28.14 11.90 -19.31
N ASP A 666 28.22 13.13 -19.82
CA ASP A 666 28.96 14.22 -19.19
C ASP A 666 28.14 15.08 -18.21
N GLY A 667 26.86 14.76 -18.06
CA GLY A 667 25.93 15.45 -17.14
C GLY A 667 25.54 16.87 -17.55
N LYS A 668 25.85 17.30 -18.78
CA LYS A 668 25.64 18.71 -19.21
C LYS A 668 24.33 18.95 -19.94
N ILE A 669 23.74 17.91 -20.53
CA ILE A 669 22.54 18.01 -21.34
C ILE A 669 21.52 17.00 -20.80
N ALA A 670 20.30 17.45 -20.63
CA ALA A 670 19.16 16.57 -20.40
C ALA A 670 18.21 16.68 -21.62
N GLU A 671 17.94 15.55 -22.25
CA GLU A 671 17.03 15.45 -23.39
C GLU A 671 15.72 14.84 -22.95
N MET A 672 14.61 15.51 -23.25
CA MET A 672 13.28 15.02 -22.96
C MET A 672 12.51 14.76 -24.26
N ASN A 673 12.09 13.50 -24.44
CA ASN A 673 11.24 13.10 -25.58
C ASN A 673 9.84 12.81 -25.07
N ILE A 674 8.87 13.61 -25.51
CA ILE A 674 7.46 13.47 -25.15
C ILE A 674 6.68 12.97 -26.36
N GLN A 675 5.95 11.86 -26.18
CA GLN A 675 4.99 11.41 -27.19
C GLN A 675 3.73 12.28 -27.10
N PRO A 676 3.07 12.61 -28.22
CA PRO A 676 1.77 13.27 -28.16
C PRO A 676 0.81 12.46 -27.28
N LEU A 677 0.01 13.15 -26.48
CA LEU A 677 -1.03 12.49 -25.69
C LEU A 677 -1.95 11.74 -26.64
N SER A 678 -2.10 10.45 -26.38
CA SER A 678 -2.98 9.62 -27.21
C SER A 678 -4.41 9.80 -26.75
N ASP A 679 -5.29 10.12 -27.70
CA ASP A 679 -6.72 10.00 -27.47
C ASP A 679 -7.01 8.52 -27.14
N LYS A 680 -7.77 8.28 -26.11
CA LYS A 680 -8.37 6.94 -25.93
C LYS A 680 -9.43 6.77 -27.00
N THR A 681 -9.18 5.88 -27.87
CA THR A 681 -10.21 5.27 -28.71
C THR A 681 -10.74 4.04 -28.01
#